data_f2f01de4ffcd736c7387b7aff290984d
#
_entry.id   f2f01de4ffcd736c7387b7aff290984d
#
_cell.length_a   1.000
_cell.length_b   1.000
_cell.length_c   1.000
_cell.angle_alpha   90.00
_cell.angle_beta   90.00
_cell.angle_gamma   90.00
#
_symmetry.space_group_name_H-M   'P 1'
#
loop_
_entity.id
_entity.type
_entity.pdbx_description
1 polymer ?
#
loop_
_entity_poly.entity_id
_entity_poly.type
_entity_poly.pdbx_seq_one_letter_code
_entity_poly.pdbx_strand_id
1 'polypeptide(L)'
;MSSKEVKTALKSARDAIRNKEYKEALKHCKTVLKQEKNNYNAWVFIGVAAAELEQPDQAQSAYKKAAELEPDQLLAWQGLANLYEKYNHINAKDDLPGVYQKLLDLYESVDKLKWCDVCKKLVDLYYQEKKHLEVARTWHKLIKTRQEEGADNQELHQLWRKLTQFLAESTEDQNNETQQLLLTAFENALGLSDKIPSEDHQVLYRHFIQSLSKFPHESARLKKACEGMINIYPTVQYPLEVLCLHLIESGNLTDEGQQYCCRLVEMDSKSGPGLIGLGIKALQDKKYEDAVRNLTEGLKESPVCTSGLYHLAEAQVKMHRPKEAILSCSQALKIIDNLGASGISLYQRNLCLRLKAEALIKLSDYDSSEEAVRTLDQISDADNIPGLLVLKSLAYRNKGSLDEATKIMEDLLSSYPDLAEVHALEALIHFTKKDYLQAEKCFQRALEKDTEVAEYHYQLGLTYWFMGEETRKDKTKALTHFLKAARLDTYMGTVFCYLGHYYRDVVGDKNRARGCYRKAFELDDTDAESGAAAVDLSVELEDMETALAILATVTQKASAGTAKWAWLRRGLYYLKAGQHSQAVADLQAALRADPKDFNCWESLGEAYLSRGGYTTALKSFTKASELNPESTYSVFKVAAIQQILGKYKEAVAQYQMIIKKTEDYVPALKGLGECHLMMAKAALVDYLDGK
;
A
#
# COMPACT_ATOMS: atom_id res chain seq x y z
N MET A 1 -54.39 -67.82 -24.55
CA MET A 1 -53.16 -68.29 -25.27
C MET A 1 -52.15 -68.71 -24.24
N SER A 2 -51.42 -69.79 -24.47
CA SER A 2 -50.44 -70.30 -23.54
C SER A 2 -49.15 -69.43 -23.57
N SER A 3 -48.34 -69.46 -22.56
CA SER A 3 -46.98 -68.80 -22.48
C SER A 3 -46.11 -69.17 -23.74
N LYS A 4 -46.41 -70.26 -24.38
CA LYS A 4 -45.78 -70.74 -25.61
C LYS A 4 -46.11 -69.82 -26.80
N GLU A 5 -47.35 -69.37 -26.93
CA GLU A 5 -47.83 -68.50 -28.00
C GLU A 5 -47.27 -67.09 -27.93
N VAL A 6 -47.13 -66.54 -26.70
CA VAL A 6 -46.46 -65.25 -26.50
C VAL A 6 -44.99 -65.29 -26.91
N LYS A 7 -44.26 -66.35 -26.53
CA LYS A 7 -42.89 -66.58 -27.00
C LYS A 7 -42.76 -66.72 -28.53
N THR A 8 -43.69 -67.37 -29.13
CA THR A 8 -43.72 -67.54 -30.64
C THR A 8 -43.99 -66.20 -31.32
N ALA A 9 -44.95 -65.42 -30.82
CA ALA A 9 -45.26 -64.10 -31.38
C ALA A 9 -44.10 -63.10 -31.18
N LEU A 10 -43.38 -63.11 -30.04
CA LEU A 10 -42.18 -62.34 -29.84
C LEU A 10 -41.02 -62.74 -30.76
N LYS A 11 -40.85 -64.03 -31.00
CA LYS A 11 -39.89 -64.53 -31.98
C LYS A 11 -40.21 -64.03 -33.38
N SER A 12 -41.49 -64.16 -33.82
CA SER A 12 -41.94 -63.62 -35.09
C SER A 12 -41.76 -62.12 -35.21
N ALA A 13 -42.02 -61.35 -34.16
CA ALA A 13 -41.78 -59.92 -34.17
C ALA A 13 -40.29 -59.59 -34.35
N ARG A 14 -39.37 -60.32 -33.64
CA ARG A 14 -37.93 -60.19 -33.82
C ARG A 14 -37.47 -60.50 -35.24
N ASP A 15 -37.95 -61.59 -35.79
CA ASP A 15 -37.60 -62.01 -37.14
C ASP A 15 -38.13 -61.01 -38.20
N ALA A 16 -39.32 -60.44 -38.01
CA ALA A 16 -39.86 -59.36 -38.85
C ALA A 16 -39.00 -58.08 -38.77
N ILE A 17 -38.52 -57.69 -37.61
CA ILE A 17 -37.59 -56.57 -37.46
C ILE A 17 -36.27 -56.83 -38.21
N ARG A 18 -35.76 -58.06 -38.11
CA ARG A 18 -34.55 -58.50 -38.83
C ARG A 18 -34.68 -58.47 -40.35
N ASN A 19 -35.86 -58.79 -40.80
CA ASN A 19 -36.21 -58.78 -42.23
C ASN A 19 -36.64 -57.36 -42.70
N LYS A 20 -36.63 -56.32 -41.85
CA LYS A 20 -37.11 -54.98 -42.15
C LYS A 20 -38.60 -54.84 -42.41
N GLU A 21 -39.39 -55.82 -41.98
CA GLU A 21 -40.87 -55.85 -42.13
C GLU A 21 -41.54 -55.21 -40.92
N TYR A 22 -41.30 -53.93 -40.73
CA TYR A 22 -41.62 -53.17 -39.46
C TYR A 22 -43.15 -53.14 -39.19
N LYS A 23 -43.98 -53.08 -40.22
CA LYS A 23 -45.44 -53.07 -40.05
C LYS A 23 -45.98 -54.46 -39.56
N GLU A 24 -45.39 -55.56 -40.01
CA GLU A 24 -45.74 -56.90 -39.49
C GLU A 24 -45.20 -57.07 -38.04
N ALA A 25 -44.01 -56.58 -37.73
CA ALA A 25 -43.49 -56.57 -36.39
C ALA A 25 -44.45 -55.87 -35.40
N LEU A 26 -45.02 -54.71 -35.77
CA LEU A 26 -46.01 -54.00 -34.95
C LEU A 26 -47.30 -54.85 -34.75
N LYS A 27 -47.77 -55.60 -35.72
CA LYS A 27 -48.96 -56.48 -35.57
C LYS A 27 -48.67 -57.58 -34.56
N HIS A 28 -47.53 -58.23 -34.65
CA HIS A 28 -47.14 -59.30 -33.74
C HIS A 28 -46.97 -58.77 -32.32
N CYS A 29 -46.34 -57.60 -32.11
CA CYS A 29 -46.21 -56.99 -30.82
C CYS A 29 -47.54 -56.56 -30.19
N LYS A 30 -48.49 -56.02 -31.00
CA LYS A 30 -49.84 -55.71 -30.52
C LYS A 30 -50.61 -56.94 -30.08
N THR A 31 -50.38 -58.11 -30.72
CA THR A 31 -50.96 -59.36 -30.29
C THR A 31 -50.38 -59.80 -28.91
N VAL A 32 -49.09 -59.64 -28.68
CA VAL A 32 -48.45 -59.89 -27.40
C VAL A 32 -49.04 -59.00 -26.34
N LEU A 33 -49.14 -57.69 -26.57
CA LEU A 33 -49.60 -56.70 -25.56
C LEU A 33 -51.08 -56.82 -25.21
N LYS A 34 -51.89 -57.44 -26.09
CA LYS A 34 -53.30 -57.80 -25.77
C LYS A 34 -53.38 -58.83 -24.67
N GLN A 35 -52.33 -59.66 -24.49
CA GLN A 35 -52.28 -60.71 -23.47
C GLN A 35 -51.42 -60.31 -22.28
N GLU A 36 -50.26 -59.77 -22.52
CA GLU A 36 -49.30 -59.32 -21.52
C GLU A 36 -49.02 -57.83 -21.77
N LYS A 37 -49.86 -56.98 -21.14
CA LYS A 37 -49.74 -55.50 -21.29
C LYS A 37 -48.38 -54.98 -20.84
N ASN A 38 -47.72 -55.68 -19.92
CA ASN A 38 -46.45 -55.28 -19.28
C ASN A 38 -45.24 -56.02 -19.83
N ASN A 39 -45.29 -56.53 -21.06
CA ASN A 39 -44.18 -57.27 -21.67
C ASN A 39 -43.10 -56.29 -22.19
N TYR A 40 -41.94 -56.27 -21.54
CA TYR A 40 -40.81 -55.42 -21.86
C TYR A 40 -40.36 -55.56 -23.33
N ASN A 41 -40.12 -56.77 -23.76
CA ASN A 41 -39.62 -57.04 -25.15
C ASN A 41 -40.58 -56.57 -26.24
N ALA A 42 -41.87 -56.68 -25.99
CA ALA A 42 -42.88 -56.22 -26.96
C ALA A 42 -42.84 -54.70 -27.10
N TRP A 43 -42.70 -53.98 -25.99
CA TRP A 43 -42.56 -52.50 -25.98
C TRP A 43 -41.25 -52.06 -26.65
N VAL A 44 -40.11 -52.72 -26.40
CA VAL A 44 -38.83 -52.43 -27.07
C VAL A 44 -38.97 -52.64 -28.60
N PHE A 45 -39.58 -53.77 -29.04
CA PHE A 45 -39.75 -54.04 -30.47
C PHE A 45 -40.70 -53.07 -31.17
N ILE A 46 -41.73 -52.58 -30.48
CA ILE A 46 -42.58 -51.49 -30.98
C ILE A 46 -41.75 -50.22 -31.14
N GLY A 47 -40.91 -49.88 -30.16
CA GLY A 47 -40.03 -48.75 -30.23
C GLY A 47 -39.09 -48.80 -31.44
N VAL A 48 -38.42 -49.93 -31.67
CA VAL A 48 -37.54 -50.13 -32.81
C VAL A 48 -38.35 -50.04 -34.16
N ALA A 49 -39.48 -50.71 -34.27
CA ALA A 49 -40.27 -50.67 -35.49
C ALA A 49 -40.84 -49.27 -35.77
N ALA A 50 -41.29 -48.55 -34.75
CA ALA A 50 -41.79 -47.18 -34.89
C ALA A 50 -40.68 -46.18 -35.26
N ALA A 51 -39.49 -46.34 -34.71
CA ALA A 51 -38.34 -45.52 -35.06
C ALA A 51 -37.91 -45.65 -36.52
N GLU A 52 -37.93 -46.89 -37.04
CA GLU A 52 -37.59 -47.16 -38.42
C GLU A 52 -38.72 -46.80 -39.42
N LEU A 53 -39.95 -46.68 -38.96
CA LEU A 53 -41.09 -46.16 -39.72
C LEU A 53 -41.24 -44.63 -39.65
N GLU A 54 -40.23 -43.94 -39.13
CA GLU A 54 -40.24 -42.50 -39.00
C GLU A 54 -41.40 -41.95 -38.12
N GLN A 55 -41.80 -42.69 -37.07
CA GLN A 55 -42.84 -42.32 -36.13
C GLN A 55 -42.19 -42.05 -34.72
N PRO A 56 -41.48 -40.96 -34.58
CA PRO A 56 -40.65 -40.72 -33.35
C PRO A 56 -41.45 -40.63 -32.07
N ASP A 57 -42.67 -40.06 -32.08
CA ASP A 57 -43.52 -39.95 -30.89
C ASP A 57 -43.98 -41.31 -30.36
N GLN A 58 -44.32 -42.22 -31.29
CA GLN A 58 -44.72 -43.59 -30.93
C GLN A 58 -43.50 -44.39 -30.44
N ALA A 59 -42.34 -44.20 -31.06
CA ALA A 59 -41.10 -44.84 -30.65
C ALA A 59 -40.71 -44.38 -29.24
N GLN A 60 -40.75 -43.09 -28.93
CA GLN A 60 -40.47 -42.52 -27.63
C GLN A 60 -41.40 -43.09 -26.56
N SER A 61 -42.72 -43.08 -26.83
CA SER A 61 -43.71 -43.58 -25.87
C SER A 61 -43.50 -45.07 -25.60
N ALA A 62 -43.14 -45.85 -26.60
CA ALA A 62 -42.89 -47.28 -26.45
C ALA A 62 -41.60 -47.56 -25.65
N TYR A 63 -40.50 -46.85 -25.92
CA TYR A 63 -39.28 -47.01 -25.20
C TYR A 63 -39.38 -46.51 -23.74
N LYS A 64 -40.06 -45.37 -23.51
CA LYS A 64 -40.33 -44.86 -22.12
C LYS A 64 -41.12 -45.90 -21.34
N LYS A 65 -42.16 -46.53 -21.98
CA LYS A 65 -42.95 -47.56 -21.34
C LYS A 65 -42.14 -48.83 -21.04
N ALA A 66 -41.23 -49.23 -21.92
CA ALA A 66 -40.33 -50.35 -21.70
C ALA A 66 -39.36 -50.01 -20.53
N ALA A 67 -38.77 -48.81 -20.49
CA ALA A 67 -37.88 -48.37 -19.45
C ALA A 67 -38.56 -48.24 -18.06
N GLU A 68 -39.85 -47.91 -18.02
CA GLU A 68 -40.67 -47.93 -16.79
C GLU A 68 -40.90 -49.35 -16.27
N LEU A 69 -41.08 -50.34 -17.18
CA LEU A 69 -41.34 -51.70 -16.82
C LEU A 69 -40.09 -52.42 -16.28
N GLU A 70 -38.98 -52.25 -16.94
CA GLU A 70 -37.69 -52.83 -16.53
C GLU A 70 -36.58 -51.79 -16.63
N PRO A 71 -36.39 -50.96 -15.60
CA PRO A 71 -35.43 -49.84 -15.62
C PRO A 71 -33.96 -50.27 -15.78
N ASP A 72 -33.64 -51.50 -15.42
CA ASP A 72 -32.26 -52.03 -15.40
C ASP A 72 -31.86 -52.74 -16.70
N GLN A 73 -32.75 -52.74 -17.69
CA GLN A 73 -32.50 -53.35 -19.02
C GLN A 73 -31.99 -52.31 -20.03
N LEU A 74 -30.87 -52.62 -20.68
CA LEU A 74 -30.13 -51.73 -21.57
C LEU A 74 -30.91 -51.32 -22.85
N LEU A 75 -31.68 -52.25 -23.46
CA LEU A 75 -32.20 -52.06 -24.81
C LEU A 75 -33.16 -50.86 -24.94
N ALA A 76 -34.00 -50.63 -23.93
CA ALA A 76 -34.94 -49.51 -23.95
C ALA A 76 -34.20 -48.16 -23.90
N TRP A 77 -33.20 -48.04 -23.02
CA TRP A 77 -32.39 -46.82 -22.87
C TRP A 77 -31.51 -46.57 -24.10
N GLN A 78 -30.91 -47.61 -24.70
CA GLN A 78 -30.20 -47.50 -25.98
C GLN A 78 -31.12 -47.03 -27.09
N GLY A 79 -32.34 -47.56 -27.15
CA GLY A 79 -33.36 -47.14 -28.11
C GLY A 79 -33.74 -45.67 -27.96
N LEU A 80 -33.91 -45.19 -26.71
CA LEU A 80 -34.17 -43.78 -26.41
C LEU A 80 -33.01 -42.91 -26.81
N ALA A 81 -31.78 -43.27 -26.47
CA ALA A 81 -30.60 -42.51 -26.84
C ALA A 81 -30.45 -42.35 -28.34
N ASN A 82 -30.55 -43.46 -29.09
CA ASN A 82 -30.47 -43.43 -30.55
C ASN A 82 -31.61 -42.62 -31.18
N LEU A 83 -32.83 -42.71 -30.62
CA LEU A 83 -33.98 -41.94 -31.09
C LEU A 83 -33.73 -40.42 -30.90
N TYR A 84 -33.25 -40.00 -29.73
CA TYR A 84 -32.97 -38.59 -29.41
C TYR A 84 -31.76 -38.04 -30.19
N GLU A 85 -30.78 -38.86 -30.50
CA GLU A 85 -29.66 -38.48 -31.36
C GLU A 85 -30.11 -38.26 -32.82
N LYS A 86 -31.08 -39.07 -33.32
CA LYS A 86 -31.58 -39.03 -34.71
C LYS A 86 -32.59 -37.89 -34.92
N TYR A 87 -33.44 -37.60 -33.94
CA TYR A 87 -34.57 -36.69 -34.06
C TYR A 87 -34.47 -35.50 -33.06
N ASN A 88 -33.89 -34.41 -33.50
CA ASN A 88 -33.68 -33.21 -32.66
C ASN A 88 -34.96 -32.41 -32.30
N HIS A 89 -36.14 -32.83 -32.75
CA HIS A 89 -37.39 -32.05 -32.69
C HIS A 89 -38.32 -32.39 -31.54
N ILE A 90 -38.07 -33.47 -30.82
CA ILE A 90 -38.89 -33.92 -29.69
C ILE A 90 -38.13 -33.54 -28.45
N ASN A 91 -38.65 -32.73 -27.49
CA ASN A 91 -38.10 -32.40 -26.17
C ASN A 91 -36.81 -33.15 -25.75
N ALA A 92 -36.02 -33.52 -26.76
CA ALA A 92 -34.87 -34.42 -26.67
C ALA A 92 -33.72 -33.79 -25.88
N LYS A 93 -33.64 -32.47 -25.92
CA LYS A 93 -32.55 -31.77 -25.23
C LYS A 93 -32.63 -31.89 -23.72
N ASP A 94 -33.84 -31.92 -23.14
CA ASP A 94 -34.03 -31.98 -21.70
C ASP A 94 -33.94 -33.40 -21.14
N ASP A 95 -34.37 -34.43 -21.93
CA ASP A 95 -34.41 -35.82 -21.51
C ASP A 95 -33.11 -36.61 -21.81
N LEU A 96 -32.34 -36.22 -22.81
CA LEU A 96 -31.17 -36.95 -23.30
C LEU A 96 -30.03 -37.06 -22.25
N PRO A 97 -29.71 -36.02 -21.45
CA PRO A 97 -28.71 -36.14 -20.38
C PRO A 97 -29.09 -37.24 -19.38
N GLY A 98 -30.36 -37.29 -18.97
CA GLY A 98 -30.87 -38.31 -18.04
C GLY A 98 -30.78 -39.72 -18.61
N VAL A 99 -31.05 -39.89 -19.93
CA VAL A 99 -30.89 -41.18 -20.61
C VAL A 99 -29.44 -41.63 -20.65
N TYR A 100 -28.51 -40.71 -20.94
CA TYR A 100 -27.08 -41.03 -20.93
C TYR A 100 -26.57 -41.36 -19.52
N GLN A 101 -27.02 -40.65 -18.49
CA GLN A 101 -26.65 -40.98 -17.12
C GLN A 101 -27.11 -42.38 -16.73
N LYS A 102 -28.35 -42.75 -17.06
CA LYS A 102 -28.84 -44.10 -16.79
C LYS A 102 -28.10 -45.18 -17.59
N LEU A 103 -27.72 -44.91 -18.84
CA LEU A 103 -26.86 -45.81 -19.62
C LEU A 103 -25.46 -45.95 -19.00
N LEU A 104 -24.89 -44.89 -18.45
CA LEU A 104 -23.61 -44.95 -17.73
C LEU A 104 -23.71 -45.88 -16.54
N ASP A 105 -24.76 -45.75 -15.71
CA ASP A 105 -24.97 -46.63 -14.53
C ASP A 105 -25.09 -48.12 -14.97
N LEU A 106 -25.77 -48.36 -16.08
CA LEU A 106 -25.98 -49.72 -16.61
C LEU A 106 -24.73 -50.31 -17.29
N TYR A 107 -23.92 -49.51 -17.95
CA TYR A 107 -22.69 -49.96 -18.60
C TYR A 107 -21.50 -50.09 -17.63
N GLU A 108 -21.52 -49.46 -16.46
CA GLU A 108 -20.39 -49.42 -15.52
C GLU A 108 -19.81 -50.79 -15.21
N SER A 109 -20.70 -51.85 -15.09
CA SER A 109 -20.30 -53.21 -14.78
C SER A 109 -20.29 -54.17 -16.00
N VAL A 110 -20.84 -53.74 -17.14
CA VAL A 110 -21.10 -54.65 -18.28
C VAL A 110 -20.17 -54.43 -19.48
N ASP A 111 -19.95 -53.18 -19.86
CA ASP A 111 -19.16 -52.82 -21.07
C ASP A 111 -18.51 -51.46 -20.94
N LYS A 112 -17.26 -51.45 -20.46
CA LYS A 112 -16.50 -50.24 -20.22
C LYS A 112 -16.20 -49.43 -21.49
N LEU A 113 -16.05 -50.07 -22.66
CA LEU A 113 -15.81 -49.36 -23.90
C LEU A 113 -17.02 -48.50 -24.31
N LYS A 114 -18.23 -49.08 -24.24
CA LYS A 114 -19.46 -48.31 -24.49
C LYS A 114 -19.71 -47.29 -23.42
N TRP A 115 -19.33 -47.54 -22.16
CA TRP A 115 -19.37 -46.58 -21.09
C TRP A 115 -18.55 -45.34 -21.43
N CYS A 116 -17.30 -45.51 -21.90
CA CYS A 116 -16.44 -44.42 -22.34
C CYS A 116 -17.02 -43.61 -23.50
N ASP A 117 -17.65 -44.29 -24.49
CA ASP A 117 -18.27 -43.62 -25.63
C ASP A 117 -19.48 -42.77 -25.20
N VAL A 118 -20.31 -43.31 -24.31
CA VAL A 118 -21.46 -42.57 -23.74
C VAL A 118 -20.97 -41.38 -22.90
N CYS A 119 -19.91 -41.53 -22.12
CA CYS A 119 -19.29 -40.41 -21.38
C CYS A 119 -18.86 -39.28 -22.32
N LYS A 120 -18.19 -39.59 -23.43
CA LYS A 120 -17.77 -38.58 -24.40
C LYS A 120 -18.97 -37.84 -24.98
N LYS A 121 -20.02 -38.56 -25.39
CA LYS A 121 -21.26 -37.95 -25.89
C LYS A 121 -21.93 -37.05 -24.83
N LEU A 122 -21.95 -37.47 -23.60
CA LEU A 122 -22.52 -36.68 -22.52
C LEU A 122 -21.70 -35.41 -22.22
N VAL A 123 -20.37 -35.50 -22.30
CA VAL A 123 -19.47 -34.33 -22.19
C VAL A 123 -19.77 -33.32 -23.30
N ASP A 124 -19.88 -33.80 -24.57
CA ASP A 124 -20.17 -32.92 -25.71
C ASP A 124 -21.53 -32.23 -25.56
N LEU A 125 -22.53 -32.95 -25.03
CA LEU A 125 -23.87 -32.41 -24.77
C LEU A 125 -23.83 -31.32 -23.68
N TYR A 126 -23.22 -31.60 -22.52
CA TYR A 126 -23.09 -30.60 -21.44
C TYR A 126 -22.25 -29.40 -21.86
N TYR A 127 -21.28 -29.61 -22.75
CA TYR A 127 -20.50 -28.51 -23.31
C TYR A 127 -21.36 -27.56 -24.12
N GLN A 128 -22.26 -28.12 -24.99
CA GLN A 128 -23.22 -27.32 -25.77
C GLN A 128 -24.22 -26.57 -24.87
N GLU A 129 -24.61 -27.18 -23.74
CA GLU A 129 -25.54 -26.60 -22.78
C GLU A 129 -24.87 -25.60 -21.81
N LYS A 130 -23.55 -25.38 -21.92
CA LYS A 130 -22.74 -24.52 -21.01
C LYS A 130 -22.80 -24.93 -19.54
N LYS A 131 -22.99 -26.21 -19.24
CA LYS A 131 -23.01 -26.78 -17.90
C LYS A 131 -21.59 -27.19 -17.47
N HIS A 132 -20.74 -26.23 -17.17
CA HIS A 132 -19.30 -26.44 -16.96
C HIS A 132 -18.96 -27.41 -15.81
N LEU A 133 -19.71 -27.40 -14.73
CA LEU A 133 -19.51 -28.31 -13.60
C LEU A 133 -19.78 -29.75 -13.99
N GLU A 134 -20.88 -30.01 -14.71
CA GLU A 134 -21.26 -31.37 -15.15
C GLU A 134 -20.28 -31.93 -16.20
N VAL A 135 -19.77 -31.07 -17.07
CA VAL A 135 -18.67 -31.44 -18.01
C VAL A 135 -17.46 -31.90 -17.20
N ALA A 136 -17.04 -31.11 -16.19
CA ALA A 136 -15.86 -31.43 -15.39
C ALA A 136 -16.02 -32.74 -14.61
N ARG A 137 -17.16 -32.94 -13.96
CA ARG A 137 -17.48 -34.19 -13.21
C ARG A 137 -17.45 -35.40 -14.12
N THR A 138 -18.11 -35.31 -15.28
CA THR A 138 -18.20 -36.43 -16.25
C THR A 138 -16.82 -36.74 -16.83
N TRP A 139 -16.05 -35.73 -17.13
CA TRP A 139 -14.68 -35.89 -17.65
C TRP A 139 -13.73 -36.47 -16.60
N HIS A 140 -13.81 -35.99 -15.36
CA HIS A 140 -13.05 -36.57 -14.25
C HIS A 140 -13.36 -38.06 -14.06
N LYS A 141 -14.64 -38.45 -14.09
CA LYS A 141 -15.09 -39.82 -13.99
C LYS A 141 -14.55 -40.68 -15.15
N LEU A 142 -14.59 -40.14 -16.39
CA LEU A 142 -14.02 -40.80 -17.57
C LEU A 142 -12.52 -41.09 -17.42
N ILE A 143 -11.75 -40.09 -16.99
CA ILE A 143 -10.29 -40.24 -16.82
C ILE A 143 -9.96 -41.25 -15.73
N LYS A 144 -10.69 -41.24 -14.62
CA LYS A 144 -10.50 -42.18 -13.53
C LYS A 144 -10.77 -43.63 -13.97
N THR A 145 -11.83 -43.86 -14.73
CA THR A 145 -12.13 -45.18 -15.29
C THR A 145 -11.05 -45.65 -16.27
N ARG A 146 -10.55 -44.78 -17.14
CA ARG A 146 -9.43 -45.09 -18.03
C ARG A 146 -8.13 -45.40 -17.27
N GLN A 147 -7.89 -44.73 -16.18
CA GLN A 147 -6.76 -45.01 -15.29
C GLN A 147 -6.87 -46.39 -14.63
N GLU A 148 -8.05 -46.79 -14.18
CA GLU A 148 -8.34 -48.13 -13.61
C GLU A 148 -8.19 -49.25 -14.66
N GLU A 149 -8.44 -48.96 -15.95
CA GLU A 149 -8.22 -49.87 -17.07
C GLU A 149 -6.76 -50.04 -17.48
N GLY A 150 -5.86 -49.25 -16.91
CA GLY A 150 -4.43 -49.30 -17.24
C GLY A 150 -4.10 -48.61 -18.57
N ALA A 151 -4.81 -47.51 -18.90
CA ALA A 151 -4.51 -46.71 -20.07
C ALA A 151 -3.07 -46.14 -20.00
N ASP A 152 -2.50 -45.89 -21.18
CA ASP A 152 -1.14 -45.36 -21.31
C ASP A 152 -1.00 -43.98 -20.62
N ASN A 153 0.14 -43.77 -19.96
CA ASN A 153 0.42 -42.53 -19.26
C ASN A 153 0.36 -41.30 -20.16
N GLN A 154 0.71 -41.42 -21.43
CA GLN A 154 0.59 -40.33 -22.41
C GLN A 154 -0.87 -39.98 -22.72
N GLU A 155 -1.74 -40.98 -22.84
CA GLU A 155 -3.18 -40.76 -23.05
C GLU A 155 -3.79 -40.07 -21.83
N LEU A 156 -3.50 -40.57 -20.63
CA LEU A 156 -3.96 -39.98 -19.37
C LEU A 156 -3.48 -38.56 -19.18
N HIS A 157 -2.21 -38.28 -19.49
CA HIS A 157 -1.65 -36.92 -19.42
C HIS A 157 -2.40 -35.96 -20.36
N GLN A 158 -2.69 -36.37 -21.61
CA GLN A 158 -3.44 -35.55 -22.56
C GLN A 158 -4.87 -35.27 -22.09
N LEU A 159 -5.53 -36.25 -21.49
CA LEU A 159 -6.90 -36.13 -20.99
C LEU A 159 -6.94 -35.15 -19.80
N TRP A 160 -6.01 -35.27 -18.83
CA TRP A 160 -5.89 -34.33 -17.70
C TRP A 160 -5.57 -32.91 -18.18
N ARG A 161 -4.68 -32.77 -19.17
CA ARG A 161 -4.33 -31.46 -19.76
C ARG A 161 -5.54 -30.78 -20.42
N LYS A 162 -6.37 -31.55 -21.17
CA LYS A 162 -7.61 -31.03 -21.75
C LYS A 162 -8.58 -30.56 -20.65
N LEU A 163 -8.71 -31.32 -19.57
CA LEU A 163 -9.56 -30.94 -18.44
C LEU A 163 -9.06 -29.67 -17.76
N THR A 164 -7.74 -29.54 -17.55
CA THR A 164 -7.18 -28.31 -16.97
C THR A 164 -7.43 -27.09 -17.84
N GLN A 165 -7.25 -27.22 -19.16
CA GLN A 165 -7.50 -26.13 -20.10
C GLN A 165 -8.96 -25.72 -20.08
N PHE A 166 -9.88 -26.68 -20.14
CA PHE A 166 -11.32 -26.43 -20.12
C PHE A 166 -11.75 -25.69 -18.83
N LEU A 167 -11.30 -26.18 -17.66
CA LEU A 167 -11.64 -25.57 -16.37
C LEU A 167 -10.98 -24.19 -16.16
N ALA A 168 -9.80 -23.96 -16.74
CA ALA A 168 -9.12 -22.67 -16.67
C ALA A 168 -9.81 -21.60 -17.54
N GLU A 169 -10.42 -22.00 -18.66
CA GLU A 169 -11.17 -21.12 -19.56
C GLU A 169 -12.59 -20.81 -19.04
N SER A 170 -13.18 -21.68 -18.22
CA SER A 170 -14.51 -21.50 -17.64
C SER A 170 -14.48 -20.58 -16.40
N THR A 171 -14.50 -19.26 -16.63
CA THR A 171 -14.32 -18.24 -15.59
C THR A 171 -15.59 -17.92 -14.77
N GLU A 172 -16.76 -18.45 -15.11
CA GLU A 172 -18.04 -17.98 -14.55
C GLU A 172 -18.53 -18.74 -13.30
N ASP A 173 -18.13 -19.98 -13.07
CA ASP A 173 -18.56 -20.78 -11.91
C ASP A 173 -17.41 -21.08 -10.96
N GLN A 174 -17.07 -20.13 -10.07
CA GLN A 174 -16.12 -20.36 -8.97
C GLN A 174 -16.75 -21.14 -7.81
N ASN A 175 -17.30 -22.30 -8.07
CA ASN A 175 -17.76 -23.18 -7.01
C ASN A 175 -16.55 -23.92 -6.41
N ASN A 176 -16.54 -24.12 -5.09
CA ASN A 176 -15.43 -24.76 -4.38
C ASN A 176 -15.08 -26.15 -4.97
N GLU A 177 -16.08 -26.85 -5.54
CA GLU A 177 -15.91 -28.14 -6.17
C GLU A 177 -15.16 -28.06 -7.52
N THR A 178 -15.47 -27.06 -8.37
CA THR A 178 -14.75 -26.85 -9.63
C THR A 178 -13.30 -26.47 -9.40
N GLN A 179 -13.02 -25.70 -8.33
CA GLN A 179 -11.67 -25.34 -7.91
C GLN A 179 -10.87 -26.59 -7.51
N GLN A 180 -11.44 -27.47 -6.69
CA GLN A 180 -10.77 -28.70 -6.28
C GLN A 180 -10.52 -29.64 -7.46
N LEU A 181 -11.47 -29.75 -8.38
CA LEU A 181 -11.30 -30.52 -9.60
C LEU A 181 -10.18 -29.97 -10.49
N LEU A 182 -10.10 -28.65 -10.65
CA LEU A 182 -9.04 -27.97 -11.40
C LEU A 182 -7.66 -28.27 -10.80
N LEU A 183 -7.51 -28.08 -9.49
CA LEU A 183 -6.24 -28.34 -8.80
C LEU A 183 -5.81 -29.81 -8.88
N THR A 184 -6.77 -30.73 -8.69
CA THR A 184 -6.52 -32.16 -8.83
C THR A 184 -6.13 -32.53 -10.25
N ALA A 185 -6.73 -31.91 -11.25
CA ALA A 185 -6.39 -32.14 -12.65
C ALA A 185 -4.96 -31.69 -12.97
N PHE A 186 -4.53 -30.53 -12.46
CA PHE A 186 -3.14 -30.07 -12.61
C PHE A 186 -2.15 -31.01 -11.93
N GLU A 187 -2.43 -31.43 -10.68
CA GLU A 187 -1.54 -32.34 -9.94
C GLU A 187 -1.35 -33.68 -10.65
N ASN A 188 -2.44 -34.25 -11.18
CA ASN A 188 -2.36 -35.50 -11.93
C ASN A 188 -1.66 -35.30 -13.29
N ALA A 189 -1.94 -34.24 -14.00
CA ALA A 189 -1.26 -33.93 -15.26
C ALA A 189 0.26 -33.77 -15.07
N LEU A 190 0.69 -33.06 -14.02
CA LEU A 190 2.10 -32.88 -13.66
C LEU A 190 2.74 -34.19 -13.15
N GLY A 191 1.99 -35.01 -12.40
CA GLY A 191 2.46 -36.29 -11.89
C GLY A 191 2.70 -37.35 -12.96
N LEU A 192 1.98 -37.27 -14.08
CA LEU A 192 2.09 -38.16 -15.24
C LEU A 192 3.08 -37.68 -16.29
N SER A 193 3.48 -36.42 -16.25
CA SER A 193 4.47 -35.88 -17.17
C SER A 193 5.86 -36.46 -16.89
N ASP A 194 6.60 -36.79 -17.94
CA ASP A 194 8.00 -37.16 -17.79
C ASP A 194 8.75 -36.03 -17.08
N LYS A 195 9.57 -36.37 -16.08
CA LYS A 195 10.41 -35.40 -15.33
C LYS A 195 11.51 -34.74 -16.18
N ILE A 196 11.42 -34.88 -17.50
CA ILE A 196 12.35 -34.27 -18.46
C ILE A 196 11.89 -32.83 -18.70
N PRO A 197 12.76 -31.83 -18.47
CA PRO A 197 12.43 -30.43 -18.73
C PRO A 197 11.97 -30.23 -20.17
N SER A 198 10.71 -29.85 -20.36
CA SER A 198 10.14 -29.49 -21.66
C SER A 198 9.40 -28.15 -21.55
N GLU A 199 9.29 -27.43 -22.65
CA GLU A 199 8.58 -26.15 -22.70
C GLU A 199 7.10 -26.32 -22.31
N ASP A 200 6.46 -27.37 -22.80
CA ASP A 200 5.07 -27.70 -22.46
C ASP A 200 4.85 -27.98 -20.96
N HIS A 201 5.80 -28.67 -20.32
CA HIS A 201 5.77 -28.96 -18.90
C HIS A 201 5.96 -27.67 -18.07
N GLN A 202 6.85 -26.78 -18.51
CA GLN A 202 7.04 -25.48 -17.89
C GLN A 202 5.77 -24.61 -17.96
N VAL A 203 5.11 -24.58 -19.10
CA VAL A 203 3.84 -23.84 -19.31
C VAL A 203 2.72 -24.41 -18.42
N LEU A 204 2.65 -25.74 -18.30
CA LEU A 204 1.65 -26.38 -17.43
C LEU A 204 1.85 -26.03 -15.95
N TYR A 205 3.12 -26.05 -15.46
CA TYR A 205 3.46 -25.60 -14.11
C TYR A 205 3.10 -24.13 -13.89
N ARG A 206 3.38 -23.27 -14.87
CA ARG A 206 3.06 -21.86 -14.81
C ARG A 206 1.55 -21.62 -14.64
N HIS A 207 0.73 -22.31 -15.42
CA HIS A 207 -0.72 -22.22 -15.32
C HIS A 207 -1.23 -22.78 -13.98
N PHE A 208 -0.62 -23.84 -13.46
CA PHE A 208 -0.95 -24.38 -12.15
C PHE A 208 -0.67 -23.36 -11.02
N ILE A 209 0.52 -22.79 -11.00
CA ILE A 209 0.90 -21.74 -10.04
C ILE A 209 -0.03 -20.52 -10.15
N GLN A 210 -0.34 -20.10 -11.40
CA GLN A 210 -1.26 -18.98 -11.66
C GLN A 210 -2.69 -19.28 -11.18
N SER A 211 -3.13 -20.52 -11.29
CA SER A 211 -4.43 -20.93 -10.77
C SER A 211 -4.44 -20.98 -9.24
N LEU A 212 -3.39 -21.52 -8.61
CA LEU A 212 -3.24 -21.57 -7.15
C LEU A 212 -3.16 -20.17 -6.53
N SER A 213 -2.51 -19.21 -7.19
CA SER A 213 -2.39 -17.84 -6.68
C SER A 213 -3.74 -17.10 -6.56
N LYS A 214 -4.78 -17.59 -7.26
CA LYS A 214 -6.15 -17.06 -7.14
C LYS A 214 -6.88 -17.57 -5.87
N PHE A 215 -6.37 -18.62 -5.22
CA PHE A 215 -7.02 -19.29 -4.09
C PHE A 215 -6.22 -19.13 -2.79
N PRO A 216 -6.53 -18.13 -1.96
CA PRO A 216 -5.77 -17.83 -0.74
C PRO A 216 -5.68 -19.00 0.26
N HIS A 217 -6.66 -19.91 0.24
CA HIS A 217 -6.71 -21.06 1.17
C HIS A 217 -5.73 -22.18 0.80
N GLU A 218 -5.19 -22.19 -0.42
CA GLU A 218 -4.31 -23.24 -0.93
C GLU A 218 -2.80 -22.88 -0.83
N SER A 219 -2.44 -22.08 0.17
CA SER A 219 -1.08 -21.58 0.41
C SER A 219 -0.02 -22.68 0.43
N ALA A 220 -0.28 -23.80 1.12
CA ALA A 220 0.65 -24.91 1.20
C ALA A 220 0.90 -25.61 -0.15
N ARG A 221 -0.15 -25.73 -0.98
CA ARG A 221 -0.05 -26.28 -2.33
C ARG A 221 0.70 -25.33 -3.25
N LEU A 222 0.47 -24.02 -3.14
CA LEU A 222 1.19 -23.00 -3.90
C LEU A 222 2.69 -23.05 -3.61
N LYS A 223 3.09 -23.09 -2.33
CA LYS A 223 4.48 -23.22 -1.92
C LYS A 223 5.11 -24.47 -2.54
N LYS A 224 4.47 -25.63 -2.38
CA LYS A 224 4.96 -26.91 -2.94
C LYS A 224 5.08 -26.90 -4.47
N ALA A 225 4.13 -26.28 -5.16
CA ALA A 225 4.17 -26.15 -6.61
C ALA A 225 5.32 -25.25 -7.08
N CYS A 226 5.51 -24.10 -6.43
CA CYS A 226 6.63 -23.22 -6.72
C CYS A 226 7.98 -23.88 -6.46
N GLU A 227 8.17 -24.54 -5.32
CA GLU A 227 9.38 -25.28 -4.99
C GLU A 227 9.66 -26.43 -5.99
N GLY A 228 8.61 -27.14 -6.39
CA GLY A 228 8.71 -28.17 -7.42
C GLY A 228 9.21 -27.60 -8.76
N MET A 229 8.66 -26.48 -9.17
CA MET A 229 9.09 -25.81 -10.42
C MET A 229 10.52 -25.24 -10.30
N ILE A 230 10.90 -24.66 -9.16
CA ILE A 230 12.24 -24.13 -8.90
C ILE A 230 13.30 -25.24 -8.98
N ASN A 231 12.98 -26.44 -8.47
CA ASN A 231 13.89 -27.57 -8.49
C ASN A 231 14.11 -28.12 -9.90
N ILE A 232 13.08 -28.14 -10.75
CA ILE A 232 13.16 -28.63 -12.13
C ILE A 232 13.73 -27.56 -13.07
N TYR A 233 13.35 -26.31 -12.87
CA TYR A 233 13.73 -25.16 -13.71
C TYR A 233 14.43 -24.06 -12.91
N PRO A 234 15.68 -24.26 -12.46
CA PRO A 234 16.36 -23.33 -11.55
C PRO A 234 16.68 -21.96 -12.15
N THR A 235 16.55 -21.79 -13.46
CA THR A 235 16.81 -20.53 -14.19
C THR A 235 15.55 -19.69 -14.45
N VAL A 236 14.39 -20.20 -14.11
CA VAL A 236 13.10 -19.49 -14.33
C VAL A 236 12.78 -18.62 -13.13
N GLN A 237 12.56 -17.34 -13.35
CA GLN A 237 12.26 -16.34 -12.30
C GLN A 237 10.83 -16.46 -11.75
N TYR A 238 9.86 -16.72 -12.62
CA TYR A 238 8.42 -16.67 -12.30
C TYR A 238 7.99 -17.40 -11.02
N PRO A 239 8.39 -18.68 -10.76
CA PRO A 239 7.98 -19.36 -9.54
C PRO A 239 8.58 -18.74 -8.28
N LEU A 240 9.81 -18.18 -8.38
CA LEU A 240 10.45 -17.44 -7.29
C LEU A 240 9.70 -16.13 -6.98
N GLU A 241 9.29 -15.38 -8.02
CA GLU A 241 8.53 -14.14 -7.85
C GLU A 241 7.20 -14.38 -7.14
N VAL A 242 6.44 -15.38 -7.60
CA VAL A 242 5.14 -15.73 -7.00
C VAL A 242 5.32 -16.23 -5.56
N LEU A 243 6.33 -17.06 -5.31
CA LEU A 243 6.60 -17.60 -3.97
C LEU A 243 7.03 -16.49 -3.01
N CYS A 244 7.96 -15.62 -3.42
CA CYS A 244 8.40 -14.49 -2.59
C CYS A 244 7.23 -13.55 -2.28
N LEU A 245 6.44 -13.17 -3.29
CA LEU A 245 5.28 -12.30 -3.09
C LEU A 245 4.26 -12.92 -2.12
N HIS A 246 3.97 -14.21 -2.29
CA HIS A 246 3.06 -14.93 -1.40
C HIS A 246 3.57 -14.99 0.05
N LEU A 247 4.87 -15.26 0.26
CA LEU A 247 5.47 -15.29 1.59
C LEU A 247 5.48 -13.91 2.26
N ILE A 248 5.71 -12.86 1.48
CA ILE A 248 5.67 -11.47 1.94
C ILE A 248 4.24 -11.08 2.35
N GLU A 249 3.24 -11.33 1.50
CA GLU A 249 1.85 -10.95 1.78
C GLU A 249 1.23 -11.76 2.93
N SER A 250 1.63 -13.02 3.11
CA SER A 250 1.19 -13.85 4.24
C SER A 250 1.90 -13.53 5.56
N GLY A 251 2.91 -12.69 5.56
CA GLY A 251 3.72 -12.37 6.75
C GLY A 251 4.62 -13.53 7.24
N ASN A 252 4.77 -14.57 6.44
CA ASN A 252 5.54 -15.79 6.78
C ASN A 252 6.94 -15.80 6.14
N LEU A 253 7.60 -14.65 6.04
CA LEU A 253 8.93 -14.54 5.48
C LEU A 253 9.98 -15.08 6.47
N THR A 254 10.19 -16.39 6.45
CA THR A 254 11.23 -17.08 7.23
C THR A 254 12.61 -16.90 6.60
N ASP A 255 13.68 -17.38 7.27
CA ASP A 255 15.04 -17.36 6.73
C ASP A 255 15.16 -18.06 5.38
N GLU A 256 14.41 -19.15 5.15
CA GLU A 256 14.32 -19.82 3.85
C GLU A 256 13.68 -18.91 2.79
N GLY A 257 12.59 -18.23 3.14
CA GLY A 257 11.93 -17.25 2.28
C GLY A 257 12.87 -16.10 1.90
N GLN A 258 13.70 -15.65 2.85
CA GLN A 258 14.73 -14.63 2.58
C GLN A 258 15.79 -15.12 1.60
N GLN A 259 16.19 -16.39 1.65
CA GLN A 259 17.11 -16.97 0.67
C GLN A 259 16.51 -16.97 -0.75
N TYR A 260 15.22 -17.27 -0.90
CA TYR A 260 14.53 -17.14 -2.19
C TYR A 260 14.54 -15.71 -2.72
N CYS A 261 14.32 -14.72 -1.85
CA CYS A 261 14.39 -13.30 -2.22
C CYS A 261 15.81 -12.90 -2.65
N CYS A 262 16.85 -13.34 -1.93
CA CYS A 262 18.24 -13.09 -2.30
C CYS A 262 18.56 -13.67 -3.68
N ARG A 263 18.21 -14.95 -3.90
CA ARG A 263 18.41 -15.63 -5.19
C ARG A 263 17.66 -14.92 -6.33
N LEU A 264 16.45 -14.42 -6.06
CA LEU A 264 15.67 -13.69 -7.05
C LEU A 264 16.35 -12.38 -7.47
N VAL A 265 16.93 -11.63 -6.51
CA VAL A 265 17.68 -10.40 -6.80
C VAL A 265 19.02 -10.68 -7.51
N GLU A 266 19.66 -11.82 -7.23
CA GLU A 266 20.84 -12.27 -7.97
C GLU A 266 20.55 -12.56 -9.46
N MET A 267 19.34 -13.07 -9.75
CA MET A 267 18.88 -13.34 -11.11
C MET A 267 18.38 -12.07 -11.82
N ASP A 268 17.64 -11.24 -11.11
CA ASP A 268 17.15 -9.95 -11.59
C ASP A 268 17.25 -8.90 -10.48
N SER A 269 18.21 -8.00 -10.61
CA SER A 269 18.49 -6.93 -9.65
C SER A 269 17.34 -5.91 -9.48
N LYS A 270 16.33 -5.92 -10.37
CA LYS A 270 15.16 -5.04 -10.33
C LYS A 270 13.88 -5.75 -9.91
N SER A 271 13.98 -7.03 -9.56
CA SER A 271 12.78 -7.77 -9.14
C SER A 271 12.09 -7.14 -7.94
N GLY A 272 10.81 -6.74 -8.11
CA GLY A 272 10.00 -6.13 -7.05
C GLY A 272 9.90 -6.98 -5.79
N PRO A 273 9.40 -8.24 -5.86
CA PRO A 273 9.29 -9.11 -4.69
C PRO A 273 10.63 -9.40 -4.02
N GLY A 274 11.70 -9.57 -4.80
CA GLY A 274 13.05 -9.80 -4.28
C GLY A 274 13.55 -8.61 -3.45
N LEU A 275 13.44 -7.39 -3.99
CA LEU A 275 13.85 -6.16 -3.30
C LEU A 275 12.99 -5.88 -2.06
N ILE A 276 11.67 -6.14 -2.11
CA ILE A 276 10.79 -6.01 -0.94
C ILE A 276 11.23 -6.97 0.17
N GLY A 277 11.51 -8.23 -0.17
CA GLY A 277 12.01 -9.22 0.80
C GLY A 277 13.33 -8.81 1.45
N LEU A 278 14.28 -8.29 0.68
CA LEU A 278 15.55 -7.74 1.20
C LEU A 278 15.31 -6.50 2.08
N GLY A 279 14.35 -5.66 1.72
CA GLY A 279 13.97 -4.49 2.52
C GLY A 279 13.39 -4.88 3.88
N ILE A 280 12.53 -5.91 3.93
CA ILE A 280 11.99 -6.46 5.17
C ILE A 280 13.12 -7.04 6.05
N LYS A 281 14.06 -7.75 5.46
CA LYS A 281 15.24 -8.25 6.18
C LYS A 281 16.08 -7.11 6.75
N ALA A 282 16.35 -6.08 5.97
CA ALA A 282 17.09 -4.92 6.42
C ALA A 282 16.38 -4.20 7.59
N LEU A 283 15.03 -4.17 7.58
CA LEU A 283 14.23 -3.64 8.69
C LEU A 283 14.40 -4.48 9.97
N GLN A 284 14.39 -5.80 9.87
CA GLN A 284 14.65 -6.71 10.98
C GLN A 284 16.07 -6.54 11.55
N ASP A 285 17.05 -6.31 10.67
CA ASP A 285 18.45 -6.04 11.03
C ASP A 285 18.67 -4.60 11.54
N LYS A 286 17.62 -3.80 11.68
CA LYS A 286 17.64 -2.37 12.08
C LYS A 286 18.44 -1.46 11.14
N LYS A 287 18.62 -1.85 9.88
CA LYS A 287 19.25 -1.04 8.81
C LYS A 287 18.18 -0.27 8.05
N TYR A 288 17.64 0.76 8.69
CA TYR A 288 16.44 1.45 8.20
C TYR A 288 16.62 2.17 6.86
N GLU A 289 17.80 2.74 6.59
CA GLU A 289 18.10 3.42 5.31
C GLU A 289 18.09 2.43 4.14
N ASP A 290 18.74 1.26 4.31
CA ASP A 290 18.73 0.20 3.31
C ASP A 290 17.32 -0.39 3.14
N ALA A 291 16.57 -0.52 4.24
CA ALA A 291 15.19 -0.98 4.21
C ALA A 291 14.32 -0.03 3.38
N VAL A 292 14.34 1.26 3.64
CA VAL A 292 13.57 2.26 2.89
C VAL A 292 13.97 2.26 1.42
N ARG A 293 15.27 2.22 1.11
CA ARG A 293 15.75 2.18 -0.29
C ARG A 293 15.22 0.96 -1.03
N ASN A 294 15.44 -0.24 -0.48
CA ASN A 294 15.05 -1.49 -1.13
C ASN A 294 13.53 -1.61 -1.26
N LEU A 295 12.77 -1.24 -0.22
CA LEU A 295 11.30 -1.25 -0.26
C LEU A 295 10.76 -0.24 -1.28
N THR A 296 11.34 0.95 -1.35
CA THR A 296 10.90 1.98 -2.31
C THR A 296 11.18 1.54 -3.75
N GLU A 297 12.34 0.95 -4.02
CA GLU A 297 12.67 0.43 -5.36
C GLU A 297 11.81 -0.79 -5.71
N GLY A 298 11.62 -1.72 -4.78
CA GLY A 298 10.79 -2.90 -4.99
C GLY A 298 9.31 -2.57 -5.22
N LEU A 299 8.78 -1.56 -4.55
CA LEU A 299 7.40 -1.11 -4.71
C LEU A 299 7.14 -0.33 -6.01
N LYS A 300 8.19 0.17 -6.70
CA LYS A 300 8.02 0.72 -8.06
C LYS A 300 7.62 -0.36 -9.06
N GLU A 301 8.20 -1.56 -8.92
CA GLU A 301 7.90 -2.71 -9.78
C GLU A 301 6.66 -3.51 -9.31
N SER A 302 6.39 -3.50 -8.00
CA SER A 302 5.25 -4.20 -7.39
C SER A 302 4.39 -3.26 -6.53
N PRO A 303 3.69 -2.28 -7.12
CA PRO A 303 3.00 -1.21 -6.40
C PRO A 303 1.77 -1.67 -5.61
N VAL A 304 1.29 -2.88 -5.83
CA VAL A 304 0.08 -3.44 -5.19
C VAL A 304 0.41 -4.25 -3.93
N CYS A 305 1.70 -4.46 -3.62
CA CYS A 305 2.12 -5.22 -2.45
C CYS A 305 1.81 -4.46 -1.14
N THR A 306 0.74 -4.86 -0.46
CA THR A 306 0.26 -4.18 0.77
C THR A 306 1.21 -4.39 1.94
N SER A 307 1.77 -5.58 2.09
CA SER A 307 2.78 -5.88 3.11
C SER A 307 4.06 -5.08 2.91
N GLY A 308 4.50 -4.91 1.65
CA GLY A 308 5.65 -4.05 1.33
C GLY A 308 5.43 -2.59 1.72
N LEU A 309 4.24 -2.04 1.44
CA LEU A 309 3.87 -0.67 1.85
C LEU A 309 3.80 -0.52 3.37
N TYR A 310 3.28 -1.52 4.09
CA TYR A 310 3.25 -1.53 5.55
C TYR A 310 4.67 -1.48 6.14
N HIS A 311 5.58 -2.35 5.68
CA HIS A 311 6.96 -2.36 6.17
C HIS A 311 7.75 -1.10 5.77
N LEU A 312 7.44 -0.51 4.60
CA LEU A 312 8.00 0.79 4.23
C LEU A 312 7.56 1.88 5.22
N ALA A 313 6.27 1.92 5.55
CA ALA A 313 5.75 2.86 6.54
C ALA A 313 6.36 2.62 7.92
N GLU A 314 6.54 1.36 8.32
CA GLU A 314 7.19 0.99 9.58
C GLU A 314 8.65 1.50 9.63
N ALA A 315 9.42 1.29 8.57
CA ALA A 315 10.78 1.81 8.45
C ALA A 315 10.82 3.34 8.52
N GLN A 316 9.88 4.02 7.84
CA GLN A 316 9.75 5.48 7.86
C GLN A 316 9.39 6.01 9.26
N VAL A 317 8.51 5.32 10.01
CA VAL A 317 8.20 5.67 11.41
C VAL A 317 9.43 5.51 12.31
N LYS A 318 10.23 4.44 12.11
CA LYS A 318 11.50 4.22 12.84
C LYS A 318 12.58 5.25 12.50
N MET A 319 12.54 5.81 11.29
CA MET A 319 13.43 6.92 10.87
C MET A 319 12.88 8.30 11.23
N HIS A 320 11.81 8.38 12.01
CA HIS A 320 11.14 9.64 12.37
C HIS A 320 10.65 10.47 11.18
N ARG A 321 10.17 9.81 10.11
CA ARG A 321 9.58 10.43 8.92
C ARG A 321 8.06 10.21 8.84
N PRO A 322 7.28 10.82 9.75
CA PRO A 322 5.85 10.50 9.88
C PRO A 322 5.02 10.86 8.64
N LYS A 323 5.36 11.95 7.94
CA LYS A 323 4.62 12.37 6.74
C LYS A 323 4.69 11.33 5.61
N GLU A 324 5.87 10.76 5.39
CA GLU A 324 6.07 9.71 4.39
C GLU A 324 5.33 8.42 4.81
N ALA A 325 5.41 8.06 6.09
CA ALA A 325 4.72 6.88 6.63
C ALA A 325 3.20 6.97 6.48
N ILE A 326 2.60 8.15 6.72
CA ILE A 326 1.16 8.38 6.52
C ILE A 326 0.76 8.17 5.06
N LEU A 327 1.59 8.62 4.10
CA LEU A 327 1.34 8.41 2.68
C LEU A 327 1.39 6.91 2.32
N SER A 328 2.42 6.20 2.78
CA SER A 328 2.59 4.76 2.54
C SER A 328 1.43 3.95 3.15
N CYS A 329 1.03 4.23 4.39
CA CYS A 329 -0.14 3.61 5.03
C CYS A 329 -1.45 3.92 4.27
N SER A 330 -1.63 5.16 3.81
CA SER A 330 -2.84 5.56 3.09
C SER A 330 -2.95 4.89 1.72
N GLN A 331 -1.82 4.64 1.05
CA GLN A 331 -1.77 3.84 -0.18
C GLN A 331 -2.12 2.38 0.08
N ALA A 332 -1.55 1.77 1.13
CA ALA A 332 -1.86 0.40 1.52
C ALA A 332 -3.35 0.23 1.84
N LEU A 333 -3.93 1.13 2.62
CA LEU A 333 -5.36 1.11 2.97
C LEU A 333 -6.27 1.20 1.75
N LYS A 334 -5.96 2.07 0.78
CA LYS A 334 -6.72 2.16 -0.48
C LYS A 334 -6.70 0.84 -1.26
N ILE A 335 -5.57 0.16 -1.31
CA ILE A 335 -5.46 -1.14 -2.00
C ILE A 335 -6.27 -2.20 -1.25
N ILE A 336 -6.15 -2.26 0.07
CA ILE A 336 -6.88 -3.23 0.91
C ILE A 336 -8.40 -3.01 0.79
N ASP A 337 -8.87 -1.77 0.83
CA ASP A 337 -10.31 -1.44 0.73
C ASP A 337 -10.88 -1.81 -0.66
N ASN A 338 -10.06 -1.76 -1.73
CA ASN A 338 -10.45 -2.19 -3.07
C ASN A 338 -10.47 -3.71 -3.25
N LEU A 339 -9.68 -4.47 -2.49
CA LEU A 339 -9.61 -5.93 -2.58
C LEU A 339 -10.77 -6.64 -1.84
N GLY A 340 -11.54 -5.92 -1.03
CA GLY A 340 -12.68 -6.45 -0.28
C GLY A 340 -12.31 -7.14 1.04
N ALA A 341 -13.30 -7.31 1.91
CA ALA A 341 -13.12 -7.81 3.27
C ALA A 341 -12.93 -9.34 3.32
N SER A 342 -11.70 -9.81 3.17
CA SER A 342 -11.28 -11.14 3.63
C SER A 342 -10.68 -11.04 5.04
N GLY A 343 -10.69 -12.12 5.84
CA GLY A 343 -10.17 -12.09 7.22
C GLY A 343 -8.69 -11.65 7.31
N ILE A 344 -7.87 -12.00 6.31
CA ILE A 344 -6.45 -11.60 6.22
C ILE A 344 -6.35 -10.09 5.92
N SER A 345 -7.19 -9.57 5.04
CA SER A 345 -7.22 -8.14 4.70
C SER A 345 -7.64 -7.27 5.88
N LEU A 346 -8.53 -7.76 6.76
CA LEU A 346 -8.93 -7.04 7.97
C LEU A 346 -7.78 -6.90 8.96
N TYR A 347 -6.99 -7.97 9.17
CA TYR A 347 -5.82 -7.92 10.04
C TYR A 347 -4.77 -6.93 9.53
N GLN A 348 -4.43 -7.01 8.25
CA GLN A 348 -3.49 -6.07 7.62
C GLN A 348 -4.01 -4.63 7.67
N ARG A 349 -5.30 -4.43 7.45
CA ARG A 349 -5.95 -3.13 7.57
C ARG A 349 -5.78 -2.52 8.96
N ASN A 350 -6.01 -3.31 10.01
CA ASN A 350 -5.86 -2.85 11.39
C ASN A 350 -4.40 -2.51 11.73
N LEU A 351 -3.43 -3.26 11.21
CA LEU A 351 -2.01 -2.93 11.35
C LEU A 351 -1.65 -1.60 10.68
N CYS A 352 -2.13 -1.37 9.45
CA CYS A 352 -1.91 -0.12 8.73
C CYS A 352 -2.58 1.07 9.43
N LEU A 353 -3.81 0.91 9.95
CA LEU A 353 -4.52 1.95 10.71
C LEU A 353 -3.77 2.31 11.99
N ARG A 354 -3.29 1.31 12.75
CA ARG A 354 -2.47 1.54 13.95
C ARG A 354 -1.21 2.32 13.63
N LEU A 355 -0.47 1.90 12.62
CA LEU A 355 0.79 2.53 12.23
C LEU A 355 0.56 3.95 11.70
N LYS A 356 -0.53 4.16 10.92
CA LYS A 356 -0.95 5.50 10.48
C LYS A 356 -1.25 6.41 11.66
N ALA A 357 -2.00 5.92 12.65
CA ALA A 357 -2.31 6.69 13.85
C ALA A 357 -1.05 7.03 14.66
N GLU A 358 -0.10 6.10 14.80
CA GLU A 358 1.20 6.36 15.45
C GLU A 358 1.96 7.47 14.71
N ALA A 359 2.01 7.41 13.38
CA ALA A 359 2.67 8.44 12.57
C ALA A 359 1.97 9.82 12.69
N LEU A 360 0.64 9.85 12.71
CA LEU A 360 -0.14 11.08 12.91
C LEU A 360 0.13 11.71 14.30
N ILE A 361 0.19 10.90 15.35
CA ILE A 361 0.49 11.38 16.73
C ILE A 361 1.88 12.01 16.81
N LYS A 362 2.87 11.48 16.06
CA LYS A 362 4.23 12.04 16.03
C LYS A 362 4.31 13.43 15.39
N LEU A 363 3.34 13.84 14.57
CA LEU A 363 3.26 15.20 14.03
C LEU A 363 2.89 16.24 15.11
N SER A 364 2.19 15.82 16.17
CA SER A 364 1.83 16.64 17.35
C SER A 364 0.99 17.89 17.06
N ASP A 365 0.41 18.05 15.88
CA ASP A 365 -0.52 19.12 15.56
C ASP A 365 -1.99 18.71 15.82
N TYR A 366 -2.87 19.70 15.94
CA TYR A 366 -4.28 19.46 16.28
C TYR A 366 -5.00 18.60 15.24
N ASP A 367 -4.87 18.96 13.96
CA ASP A 367 -5.60 18.30 12.87
C ASP A 367 -5.15 16.85 12.69
N SER A 368 -3.84 16.57 12.73
CA SER A 368 -3.30 15.21 12.69
C SER A 368 -3.72 14.38 13.90
N SER A 369 -3.78 14.99 15.08
CA SER A 369 -4.22 14.30 16.30
C SER A 369 -5.70 13.94 16.25
N GLU A 370 -6.54 14.80 15.67
CA GLU A 370 -7.95 14.49 15.45
C GLU A 370 -8.14 13.38 14.41
N GLU A 371 -7.35 13.40 13.31
CA GLU A 371 -7.34 12.31 12.34
C GLU A 371 -6.86 10.99 12.95
N ALA A 372 -5.89 11.04 13.88
CA ALA A 372 -5.41 9.86 14.59
C ALA A 372 -6.53 9.21 15.43
N VAL A 373 -7.31 9.99 16.18
CA VAL A 373 -8.47 9.47 16.93
C VAL A 373 -9.46 8.81 15.99
N ARG A 374 -9.85 9.49 14.90
CA ARG A 374 -10.79 8.93 13.90
C ARG A 374 -10.23 7.64 13.27
N THR A 375 -8.92 7.56 13.07
CA THR A 375 -8.26 6.38 12.50
C THR A 375 -8.28 5.20 13.48
N LEU A 376 -8.05 5.46 14.77
CA LEU A 376 -8.11 4.45 15.82
C LEU A 376 -9.54 3.93 16.04
N ASP A 377 -10.55 4.80 15.95
CA ASP A 377 -11.96 4.40 16.07
C ASP A 377 -12.44 3.48 14.94
N GLN A 378 -11.71 3.39 13.81
CA GLN A 378 -12.00 2.44 12.73
C GLN A 378 -11.52 1.01 13.02
N ILE A 379 -10.70 0.82 14.06
CA ILE A 379 -10.19 -0.51 14.43
C ILE A 379 -11.24 -1.17 15.33
N SER A 380 -11.72 -2.34 14.91
CA SER A 380 -12.59 -3.16 15.74
C SER A 380 -11.87 -3.60 17.02
N ASP A 381 -12.56 -3.56 18.15
CA ASP A 381 -12.02 -3.90 19.48
C ASP A 381 -10.86 -3.02 19.97
N ALA A 382 -10.73 -1.79 19.45
CA ALA A 382 -9.67 -0.86 19.87
C ALA A 382 -9.69 -0.58 21.39
N ASP A 383 -10.86 -0.57 22.00
CA ASP A 383 -11.06 -0.28 23.43
C ASP A 383 -10.61 -1.45 24.35
N ASN A 384 -10.26 -2.60 23.81
CA ASN A 384 -9.77 -3.76 24.55
C ASN A 384 -8.24 -3.95 24.47
N ILE A 385 -7.56 -3.17 23.64
CA ILE A 385 -6.12 -3.31 23.40
C ILE A 385 -5.36 -2.17 24.08
N PRO A 386 -4.55 -2.43 25.14
CA PRO A 386 -3.89 -1.38 25.91
C PRO A 386 -3.04 -0.42 25.06
N GLY A 387 -2.28 -0.97 24.10
CA GLY A 387 -1.43 -0.15 23.22
C GLY A 387 -2.21 0.81 22.32
N LEU A 388 -3.44 0.47 21.90
CA LEU A 388 -4.28 1.38 21.13
C LEU A 388 -4.90 2.47 22.01
N LEU A 389 -5.26 2.13 23.25
CA LEU A 389 -5.74 3.11 24.24
C LEU A 389 -4.64 4.10 24.61
N VAL A 390 -3.38 3.65 24.73
CA VAL A 390 -2.22 4.54 24.94
C VAL A 390 -2.10 5.52 23.77
N LEU A 391 -2.17 5.05 22.52
CA LEU A 391 -2.14 5.93 21.34
C LEU A 391 -3.32 6.91 21.33
N LYS A 392 -4.54 6.43 21.68
CA LYS A 392 -5.74 7.29 21.75
C LYS A 392 -5.59 8.38 22.80
N SER A 393 -5.06 8.07 23.98
CA SER A 393 -4.78 9.05 25.03
C SER A 393 -3.70 10.05 24.60
N LEU A 394 -2.63 9.62 23.91
CA LEU A 394 -1.61 10.49 23.35
C LEU A 394 -2.20 11.45 22.29
N ALA A 395 -3.10 10.97 21.45
CA ALA A 395 -3.79 11.81 20.47
C ALA A 395 -4.67 12.87 21.16
N TYR A 396 -5.44 12.51 22.19
CA TYR A 396 -6.22 13.48 22.98
C TYR A 396 -5.32 14.50 23.69
N ARG A 397 -4.19 14.08 24.24
CA ARG A 397 -3.20 15.00 24.84
C ARG A 397 -2.71 16.02 23.81
N ASN A 398 -2.30 15.56 22.61
CA ASN A 398 -1.81 16.44 21.55
C ASN A 398 -2.90 17.38 21.02
N LYS A 399 -4.15 16.92 20.99
CA LYS A 399 -5.33 17.74 20.67
C LYS A 399 -5.64 18.80 21.75
N GLY A 400 -5.08 18.66 22.95
CA GLY A 400 -5.35 19.56 24.09
C GLY A 400 -6.50 19.13 24.98
N SER A 401 -7.17 18.02 24.70
CA SER A 401 -8.26 17.44 25.52
C SER A 401 -7.69 16.64 26.68
N LEU A 402 -7.08 17.33 27.66
CA LEU A 402 -6.34 16.69 28.76
C LEU A 402 -7.24 15.87 29.69
N ASP A 403 -8.50 16.24 29.86
CA ASP A 403 -9.45 15.52 30.73
C ASP A 403 -9.76 14.13 30.16
N GLU A 404 -10.00 14.04 28.86
CA GLU A 404 -10.23 12.76 28.16
C GLU A 404 -8.96 11.88 28.19
N ALA A 405 -7.79 12.49 27.95
CA ALA A 405 -6.51 11.80 28.02
C ALA A 405 -6.23 11.26 29.43
N THR A 406 -6.52 12.05 30.47
CA THR A 406 -6.33 11.66 31.89
C THR A 406 -7.26 10.53 32.28
N LYS A 407 -8.52 10.56 31.85
CA LYS A 407 -9.49 9.49 32.13
C LYS A 407 -9.04 8.14 31.56
N ILE A 408 -8.63 8.11 30.27
CA ILE A 408 -8.14 6.88 29.64
C ILE A 408 -6.87 6.39 30.37
N MET A 409 -5.99 7.28 30.76
CA MET A 409 -4.78 6.94 31.50
C MET A 409 -5.08 6.31 32.87
N GLU A 410 -6.03 6.86 33.64
CA GLU A 410 -6.46 6.32 34.93
C GLU A 410 -7.08 4.94 34.79
N ASP A 411 -7.90 4.70 33.78
CA ASP A 411 -8.46 3.39 33.43
C ASP A 411 -7.36 2.38 33.09
N LEU A 412 -6.33 2.81 32.31
CA LEU A 412 -5.19 1.99 31.95
C LEU A 412 -4.31 1.66 33.16
N LEU A 413 -4.04 2.61 34.06
CA LEU A 413 -3.27 2.38 35.27
C LEU A 413 -3.95 1.38 36.22
N SER A 414 -5.29 1.42 36.28
CA SER A 414 -6.06 0.46 37.09
C SER A 414 -6.00 -0.94 36.52
N SER A 415 -6.06 -1.06 35.19
CA SER A 415 -6.15 -2.35 34.49
C SER A 415 -4.79 -2.97 34.19
N TYR A 416 -3.77 -2.15 33.90
CA TYR A 416 -2.44 -2.58 33.44
C TYR A 416 -1.28 -1.86 34.16
N PRO A 417 -1.16 -1.98 35.48
CA PRO A 417 -0.17 -1.23 36.30
C PRO A 417 1.29 -1.62 36.01
N ASP A 418 1.55 -2.72 35.33
CA ASP A 418 2.89 -3.22 35.04
C ASP A 418 3.44 -2.83 33.66
N LEU A 419 2.66 -2.15 32.82
CA LEU A 419 3.08 -1.76 31.48
C LEU A 419 3.90 -0.46 31.53
N ALA A 420 5.13 -0.49 31.00
CA ALA A 420 6.00 0.67 30.88
C ALA A 420 5.37 1.83 30.10
N GLU A 421 4.65 1.51 29.02
CA GLU A 421 3.95 2.48 28.17
C GLU A 421 2.90 3.29 28.94
N VAL A 422 2.22 2.69 29.90
CA VAL A 422 1.19 3.36 30.72
C VAL A 422 1.83 4.36 31.69
N HIS A 423 2.95 4.00 32.32
CA HIS A 423 3.72 4.93 33.16
C HIS A 423 4.34 6.07 32.34
N ALA A 424 4.80 5.79 31.13
CA ALA A 424 5.28 6.82 30.21
C ALA A 424 4.17 7.78 29.80
N LEU A 425 2.95 7.26 29.54
CA LEU A 425 1.77 8.07 29.26
C LEU A 425 1.40 8.98 30.44
N GLU A 426 1.37 8.44 31.66
CA GLU A 426 1.17 9.20 32.89
C GLU A 426 2.18 10.34 33.02
N ALA A 427 3.46 10.03 32.80
CA ALA A 427 4.54 11.02 32.84
C ALA A 427 4.36 12.11 31.78
N LEU A 428 3.95 11.78 30.56
CA LEU A 428 3.70 12.75 29.47
C LEU A 428 2.52 13.67 29.78
N ILE A 429 1.47 13.17 30.43
CA ILE A 429 0.33 13.98 30.86
C ILE A 429 0.76 14.96 31.96
N HIS A 430 1.53 14.50 32.98
CA HIS A 430 2.11 15.37 34.02
C HIS A 430 3.06 16.41 33.41
N PHE A 431 3.89 16.02 32.44
CA PHE A 431 4.77 16.95 31.72
C PHE A 431 3.95 18.05 31.02
N THR A 432 2.87 17.71 30.37
CA THR A 432 1.98 18.67 29.70
C THR A 432 1.33 19.62 30.69
N LYS A 433 0.97 19.12 31.89
CA LYS A 433 0.46 19.92 33.02
C LYS A 433 1.56 20.73 33.71
N LYS A 434 2.82 20.65 33.25
CA LYS A 434 4.04 21.28 33.83
C LYS A 434 4.39 20.78 35.24
N ASP A 435 3.85 19.64 35.65
CA ASP A 435 4.23 18.97 36.89
C ASP A 435 5.44 18.06 36.64
N TYR A 436 6.60 18.70 36.51
CA TYR A 436 7.85 18.02 36.16
C TYR A 436 8.33 17.02 37.23
N LEU A 437 7.98 17.25 38.53
CA LEU A 437 8.37 16.36 39.62
C LEU A 437 7.64 15.01 39.56
N GLN A 438 6.35 15.03 39.26
CA GLN A 438 5.59 13.79 39.05
C GLN A 438 5.99 13.11 37.72
N ALA A 439 6.17 13.90 36.67
CA ALA A 439 6.65 13.39 35.39
C ALA A 439 7.99 12.63 35.51
N GLU A 440 8.96 13.18 36.29
CA GLU A 440 10.23 12.51 36.58
C GLU A 440 10.02 11.13 37.22
N LYS A 441 9.22 11.05 38.28
CA LYS A 441 8.95 9.78 38.98
C LYS A 441 8.29 8.74 38.07
N CYS A 442 7.34 9.17 37.27
CA CYS A 442 6.62 8.26 36.34
C CYS A 442 7.54 7.78 35.21
N PHE A 443 8.42 8.66 34.64
CA PHE A 443 9.40 8.22 33.65
C PHE A 443 10.45 7.27 34.26
N GLN A 444 10.87 7.49 35.50
CA GLN A 444 11.76 6.55 36.19
C GLN A 444 11.13 5.19 36.35
N ARG A 445 9.84 5.11 36.75
CA ARG A 445 9.09 3.84 36.80
C ARG A 445 8.98 3.17 35.42
N ALA A 446 8.72 3.95 34.36
CA ALA A 446 8.71 3.41 33.01
C ALA A 446 10.06 2.82 32.62
N LEU A 447 11.16 3.49 32.96
CA LEU A 447 12.54 3.04 32.70
C LEU A 447 12.98 1.86 33.58
N GLU A 448 12.40 1.68 34.79
CA GLU A 448 12.62 0.49 35.60
C GLU A 448 12.02 -0.77 34.94
N LYS A 449 10.92 -0.61 34.19
CA LYS A 449 10.27 -1.69 33.47
C LYS A 449 10.92 -1.96 32.11
N ASP A 450 11.31 -0.92 31.38
CA ASP A 450 11.99 -1.03 30.08
C ASP A 450 13.08 0.06 29.96
N THR A 451 14.35 -0.36 30.05
CA THR A 451 15.53 0.51 30.06
C THR A 451 16.03 0.88 28.66
N GLU A 452 15.53 0.24 27.60
CA GLU A 452 16.08 0.33 26.23
C GLU A 452 15.23 1.18 25.28
N VAL A 453 14.25 1.92 25.80
CA VAL A 453 13.39 2.81 25.00
C VAL A 453 14.00 4.20 24.93
N ALA A 454 14.45 4.60 23.74
CA ALA A 454 15.05 5.92 23.50
C ALA A 454 14.11 7.07 23.85
N GLU A 455 12.82 6.93 23.52
CA GLU A 455 11.78 7.93 23.77
C GLU A 455 11.66 8.27 25.27
N TYR A 456 11.70 7.28 26.16
CA TYR A 456 11.60 7.52 27.60
C TYR A 456 12.80 8.30 28.13
N HIS A 457 14.00 8.00 27.63
CA HIS A 457 15.20 8.78 27.98
C HIS A 457 15.12 10.19 27.43
N TYR A 458 14.65 10.37 26.20
CA TYR A 458 14.48 11.69 25.61
C TYR A 458 13.50 12.55 26.43
N GLN A 459 12.33 12.01 26.75
CA GLN A 459 11.29 12.72 27.51
C GLN A 459 11.72 13.02 28.95
N LEU A 460 12.45 12.10 29.60
CA LEU A 460 13.04 12.36 30.91
C LEU A 460 14.13 13.46 30.83
N GLY A 461 14.93 13.43 29.76
CA GLY A 461 15.89 14.51 29.47
C GLY A 461 15.20 15.87 29.32
N LEU A 462 14.07 15.93 28.60
CA LEU A 462 13.24 17.13 28.49
C LEU A 462 12.67 17.56 29.85
N THR A 463 12.24 16.62 30.67
CA THR A 463 11.73 16.91 32.01
C THR A 463 12.78 17.59 32.84
N TYR A 464 14.02 17.09 32.87
CA TYR A 464 15.15 17.78 33.54
C TYR A 464 15.52 19.11 32.88
N TRP A 465 15.37 19.23 31.57
CA TRP A 465 15.65 20.48 30.85
C TRP A 465 14.71 21.62 31.24
N PHE A 466 13.41 21.32 31.41
CA PHE A 466 12.38 22.31 31.75
C PHE A 466 12.08 22.45 33.25
N MET A 467 12.68 21.61 34.10
CA MET A 467 12.52 21.65 35.54
C MET A 467 13.01 23.01 36.08
N GLY A 468 12.47 23.49 37.22
CA GLY A 468 12.66 24.83 37.76
C GLY A 468 14.11 25.33 37.98
N GLU A 469 14.28 26.61 38.38
CA GLU A 469 15.61 27.28 38.39
C GLU A 469 16.66 26.61 39.27
N GLU A 470 16.30 26.02 40.40
CA GLU A 470 17.27 25.35 41.30
C GLU A 470 17.83 24.06 40.64
N THR A 471 17.04 23.34 39.87
CA THR A 471 17.45 22.13 39.15
C THR A 471 18.04 22.44 37.79
N ARG A 472 17.79 23.63 37.21
CA ARG A 472 18.39 24.08 35.95
C ARG A 472 19.91 24.27 36.04
N LYS A 473 20.47 24.49 37.23
CA LYS A 473 21.93 24.61 37.40
C LYS A 473 22.66 23.31 37.08
N ASP A 474 22.01 22.16 37.22
CA ASP A 474 22.59 20.85 36.91
C ASP A 474 21.93 20.22 35.70
N LYS A 475 22.08 20.83 34.53
CA LYS A 475 21.62 20.27 33.24
C LYS A 475 22.42 19.02 32.80
N THR A 476 23.39 18.57 33.61
CA THR A 476 24.16 17.34 33.35
C THR A 476 23.27 16.09 33.35
N LYS A 477 22.22 16.05 34.17
CA LYS A 477 21.22 14.97 34.15
C LYS A 477 20.48 14.94 32.80
N ALA A 478 20.04 16.08 32.28
CA ALA A 478 19.44 16.17 30.97
C ALA A 478 20.40 15.65 29.88
N LEU A 479 21.67 16.08 29.93
CA LEU A 479 22.70 15.61 28.98
C LEU A 479 22.86 14.09 29.00
N THR A 480 22.95 13.47 30.19
CA THR A 480 23.14 12.01 30.29
C THR A 480 21.99 11.23 29.63
N HIS A 481 20.76 11.69 29.81
CA HIS A 481 19.60 11.09 29.22
C HIS A 481 19.49 11.35 27.69
N PHE A 482 19.81 12.57 27.24
CA PHE A 482 19.89 12.85 25.79
C PHE A 482 20.97 12.02 25.09
N LEU A 483 22.16 11.86 25.69
CA LEU A 483 23.21 11.01 25.14
C LEU A 483 22.81 9.54 25.11
N LYS A 484 22.08 9.05 26.12
CA LYS A 484 21.58 7.68 26.12
C LYS A 484 20.50 7.49 25.06
N ALA A 485 19.56 8.43 24.90
CA ALA A 485 18.56 8.42 23.85
C ALA A 485 19.22 8.41 22.45
N ALA A 486 20.21 9.26 22.20
CA ALA A 486 20.95 9.33 20.93
C ALA A 486 21.71 8.03 20.59
N ARG A 487 22.14 7.27 21.61
CA ARG A 487 22.79 5.95 21.40
C ARG A 487 21.79 4.87 21.08
N LEU A 488 20.61 4.90 21.71
CA LEU A 488 19.55 3.92 21.50
C LEU A 488 18.84 4.13 20.16
N ASP A 489 18.61 5.39 19.79
CA ASP A 489 18.01 5.77 18.51
C ASP A 489 18.80 6.92 17.87
N THR A 490 19.57 6.57 16.83
CA THR A 490 20.42 7.51 16.09
C THR A 490 19.65 8.35 15.07
N TYR A 491 18.37 8.06 14.84
CA TYR A 491 17.51 8.75 13.89
C TYR A 491 16.60 9.81 14.53
N MET A 492 16.64 9.94 15.85
CA MET A 492 15.84 10.93 16.59
C MET A 492 16.48 12.32 16.50
N GLY A 493 16.13 13.08 15.46
CA GLY A 493 16.66 14.44 15.20
C GLY A 493 16.47 15.41 16.36
N THR A 494 15.33 15.35 17.05
CA THR A 494 15.00 16.20 18.19
C THR A 494 16.00 16.07 19.34
N VAL A 495 16.55 14.89 19.60
CA VAL A 495 17.58 14.68 20.62
C VAL A 495 18.84 15.47 20.28
N PHE A 496 19.26 15.45 19.00
CA PHE A 496 20.43 16.19 18.55
C PHE A 496 20.20 17.71 18.59
N CYS A 497 18.98 18.18 18.36
CA CYS A 497 18.62 19.59 18.55
C CYS A 497 18.85 20.03 20.02
N TYR A 498 18.33 19.27 21.00
CA TYR A 498 18.55 19.60 22.44
C TYR A 498 19.99 19.41 22.90
N LEU A 499 20.74 18.46 22.35
CA LEU A 499 22.20 18.39 22.54
C LEU A 499 22.89 19.65 22.00
N GLY A 500 22.45 20.14 20.84
CA GLY A 500 22.91 21.43 20.30
C GLY A 500 22.65 22.60 21.25
N HIS A 501 21.45 22.70 21.80
CA HIS A 501 21.13 23.72 22.81
C HIS A 501 22.00 23.59 24.05
N TYR A 502 22.21 22.36 24.54
CA TYR A 502 23.07 22.13 25.70
C TYR A 502 24.50 22.60 25.43
N TYR A 503 25.13 22.20 24.33
CA TYR A 503 26.50 22.60 24.01
C TYR A 503 26.63 24.11 23.73
N ARG A 504 25.62 24.74 23.12
CA ARG A 504 25.60 26.18 22.85
C ARG A 504 25.41 26.98 24.15
N ASP A 505 24.38 26.67 24.95
CA ASP A 505 23.88 27.54 26.02
C ASP A 505 24.52 27.23 27.39
N VAL A 506 24.91 25.97 27.64
CA VAL A 506 25.47 25.54 28.92
C VAL A 506 26.99 25.45 28.88
N VAL A 507 27.54 24.84 27.83
CA VAL A 507 28.99 24.62 27.71
C VAL A 507 29.70 25.75 26.96
N GLY A 508 29.01 26.39 26.02
CA GLY A 508 29.61 27.42 25.15
C GLY A 508 30.47 26.84 24.00
N ASP A 509 30.40 25.53 23.77
CA ASP A 509 31.16 24.86 22.70
C ASP A 509 30.41 24.95 21.35
N LYS A 510 30.73 25.99 20.58
CA LYS A 510 30.11 26.27 19.30
C LYS A 510 30.36 25.17 18.26
N ASN A 511 31.49 24.48 18.29
CA ASN A 511 31.81 23.42 17.33
C ASN A 511 30.95 22.19 17.57
N ARG A 512 30.81 21.73 18.81
CA ARG A 512 29.92 20.61 19.15
C ARG A 512 28.47 20.97 18.92
N ALA A 513 28.04 22.18 19.30
CA ALA A 513 26.68 22.65 19.05
C ALA A 513 26.34 22.62 17.58
N ARG A 514 27.22 23.17 16.69
CA ARG A 514 27.06 23.14 15.24
C ARG A 514 26.93 21.71 14.72
N GLY A 515 27.79 20.79 15.16
CA GLY A 515 27.75 19.39 14.77
C GLY A 515 26.41 18.71 15.12
N CYS A 516 25.90 18.99 16.33
CA CYS A 516 24.60 18.47 16.76
C CYS A 516 23.43 19.03 15.95
N TYR A 517 23.38 20.36 15.76
CA TYR A 517 22.32 20.97 14.93
C TYR A 517 22.37 20.52 13.46
N ARG A 518 23.58 20.39 12.89
CA ARG A 518 23.72 19.84 11.54
C ARG A 518 23.18 18.41 11.44
N LYS A 519 23.50 17.56 12.44
CA LYS A 519 22.97 16.19 12.48
C LYS A 519 21.45 16.17 12.64
N ALA A 520 20.88 17.03 13.49
CA ALA A 520 19.43 17.17 13.63
C ALA A 520 18.78 17.55 12.29
N PHE A 521 19.35 18.52 11.58
CA PHE A 521 18.85 18.97 10.27
C PHE A 521 19.03 17.93 9.16
N GLU A 522 20.13 17.15 9.16
CA GLU A 522 20.33 16.02 8.23
C GLU A 522 19.26 14.93 8.41
N LEU A 523 18.78 14.72 9.63
CA LEU A 523 17.73 13.74 9.95
C LEU A 523 16.33 14.27 9.65
N ASP A 524 16.10 15.56 9.87
CA ASP A 524 14.85 16.26 9.55
C ASP A 524 15.15 17.61 8.89
N ASP A 525 15.15 17.63 7.57
CA ASP A 525 15.41 18.84 6.76
C ASP A 525 14.27 19.87 6.81
N THR A 526 13.16 19.55 7.48
CA THR A 526 12.07 20.48 7.77
C THR A 526 12.23 21.23 9.10
N ASP A 527 13.18 20.82 9.94
CA ASP A 527 13.49 21.49 11.22
C ASP A 527 14.22 22.83 10.96
N ALA A 528 13.41 23.88 10.93
CA ALA A 528 13.89 25.23 10.70
C ALA A 528 14.80 25.74 11.84
N GLU A 529 14.58 25.31 13.07
CA GLU A 529 15.36 25.72 14.23
C GLU A 529 16.78 25.17 14.15
N SER A 530 16.93 23.88 13.99
CA SER A 530 18.24 23.24 13.84
C SER A 530 18.97 23.72 12.59
N GLY A 531 18.27 23.87 11.46
CA GLY A 531 18.85 24.39 10.23
C GLY A 531 19.37 25.82 10.38
N ALA A 532 18.59 26.70 10.97
CA ALA A 532 18.99 28.07 11.22
C ALA A 532 20.17 28.19 12.20
N ALA A 533 20.10 27.41 13.30
CA ALA A 533 21.19 27.39 14.28
C ALA A 533 22.50 26.85 13.70
N ALA A 534 22.43 25.81 12.89
CA ALA A 534 23.58 25.25 12.19
C ALA A 534 24.22 26.26 11.23
N VAL A 535 23.41 27.00 10.46
CA VAL A 535 23.87 28.05 9.55
C VAL A 535 24.50 29.21 10.33
N ASP A 536 23.82 29.71 11.36
CA ASP A 536 24.33 30.86 12.15
C ASP A 536 25.67 30.54 12.80
N LEU A 537 25.81 29.32 13.42
CA LEU A 537 27.08 28.88 14.00
C LEU A 537 28.16 28.63 12.95
N SER A 538 27.80 28.14 11.75
CA SER A 538 28.75 27.98 10.67
C SER A 538 29.29 29.31 10.17
N VAL A 539 28.42 30.34 10.08
CA VAL A 539 28.83 31.72 9.74
C VAL A 539 29.74 32.31 10.83
N GLU A 540 29.42 32.09 12.10
CA GLU A 540 30.28 32.56 13.23
C GLU A 540 31.65 31.87 13.25
N LEU A 541 31.73 30.62 12.80
CA LEU A 541 32.96 29.83 12.72
C LEU A 541 33.69 29.96 11.35
N GLU A 542 33.23 30.91 10.51
CA GLU A 542 33.77 31.18 9.18
C GLU A 542 33.71 30.00 8.19
N ASP A 543 32.88 29.00 8.50
CA ASP A 543 32.61 27.86 7.61
C ASP A 543 31.42 28.14 6.67
N MET A 544 31.69 28.97 5.66
CA MET A 544 30.67 29.42 4.72
C MET A 544 30.20 28.33 3.78
N GLU A 545 31.04 27.35 3.49
CA GLU A 545 30.70 26.24 2.60
C GLU A 545 29.56 25.39 3.19
N THR A 546 29.69 25.00 4.46
CA THR A 546 28.64 24.27 5.17
C THR A 546 27.35 25.10 5.29
N ALA A 547 27.45 26.39 5.60
CA ALA A 547 26.29 27.26 5.68
C ALA A 547 25.52 27.34 4.36
N LEU A 548 26.23 27.54 3.25
CA LEU A 548 25.63 27.61 1.92
C LEU A 548 25.04 26.27 1.46
N ALA A 549 25.67 25.14 1.79
CA ALA A 549 25.16 23.83 1.46
C ALA A 549 23.81 23.57 2.13
N ILE A 550 23.66 23.89 3.41
CA ILE A 550 22.37 23.78 4.14
C ILE A 550 21.32 24.69 3.49
N LEU A 551 21.67 25.97 3.27
CA LEU A 551 20.75 26.95 2.66
C LEU A 551 20.32 26.55 1.23
N ALA A 552 21.25 26.01 0.43
CA ALA A 552 20.96 25.53 -0.92
C ALA A 552 19.96 24.36 -0.88
N THR A 553 20.17 23.38 0.01
CA THR A 553 19.28 22.23 0.17
C THR A 553 17.84 22.67 0.47
N VAL A 554 17.67 23.60 1.41
CA VAL A 554 16.34 24.12 1.77
C VAL A 554 15.70 24.89 0.63
N THR A 555 16.45 25.84 0.02
CA THR A 555 15.91 26.73 -1.01
C THR A 555 15.61 26.03 -2.34
N GLN A 556 16.26 24.90 -2.65
CA GLN A 556 15.93 24.05 -3.80
C GLN A 556 14.60 23.32 -3.63
N LYS A 557 14.28 22.89 -2.41
CA LYS A 557 13.04 22.19 -2.10
C LYS A 557 11.88 23.11 -1.76
N ALA A 558 12.16 24.35 -1.34
CA ALA A 558 11.16 25.29 -0.85
C ALA A 558 10.26 25.78 -1.98
N SER A 559 8.94 25.72 -1.78
CA SER A 559 7.97 26.38 -2.63
C SER A 559 7.92 27.89 -2.36
N ALA A 560 7.33 28.65 -3.31
CA ALA A 560 7.17 30.11 -3.14
C ALA A 560 6.33 30.42 -1.88
N GLY A 561 6.87 31.28 -1.02
CA GLY A 561 6.23 31.66 0.26
C GLY A 561 6.54 30.76 1.44
N THR A 562 7.50 29.82 1.32
CA THR A 562 7.97 28.97 2.42
C THR A 562 9.45 29.22 2.73
N ALA A 563 9.94 28.66 3.84
CA ALA A 563 11.34 28.69 4.26
C ALA A 563 11.96 30.11 4.32
N LYS A 564 11.22 31.09 4.83
CA LYS A 564 11.68 32.49 5.03
C LYS A 564 13.09 32.56 5.60
N TRP A 565 13.36 31.76 6.64
CA TRP A 565 14.62 31.78 7.37
C TRP A 565 15.83 31.47 6.47
N ALA A 566 15.68 30.59 5.50
CA ALA A 566 16.75 30.19 4.61
C ALA A 566 16.96 31.23 3.49
N TRP A 567 15.88 31.72 2.87
CA TRP A 567 15.95 32.76 1.85
C TRP A 567 16.56 34.05 2.40
N LEU A 568 16.14 34.47 3.61
CA LEU A 568 16.67 35.67 4.26
C LEU A 568 18.17 35.53 4.53
N ARG A 569 18.62 34.45 5.15
CA ARG A 569 20.04 34.22 5.45
C ARG A 569 20.91 34.15 4.21
N ARG A 570 20.45 33.45 3.17
CA ARG A 570 21.18 33.38 1.91
C ARG A 570 21.22 34.74 1.19
N GLY A 571 20.13 35.47 1.18
CA GLY A 571 20.05 36.81 0.63
C GLY A 571 20.99 37.78 1.35
N LEU A 572 21.06 37.77 2.69
CA LEU A 572 22.01 38.57 3.48
C LEU A 572 23.46 38.19 3.20
N TYR A 573 23.74 36.90 3.02
CA TYR A 573 25.07 36.45 2.62
C TYR A 573 25.46 37.01 1.23
N TYR A 574 24.60 36.89 0.24
CA TYR A 574 24.86 37.40 -1.10
C TYR A 574 25.01 38.93 -1.13
N LEU A 575 24.27 39.63 -0.23
CA LEU A 575 24.41 41.09 -0.07
C LEU A 575 25.81 41.44 0.44
N LYS A 576 26.29 40.74 1.47
CA LYS A 576 27.64 40.94 1.99
C LYS A 576 28.73 40.54 0.99
N ALA A 577 28.51 39.52 0.20
CA ALA A 577 29.44 39.04 -0.84
C ALA A 577 29.43 39.91 -2.10
N GLY A 578 28.61 40.95 -2.19
CA GLY A 578 28.51 41.82 -3.36
C GLY A 578 27.73 41.24 -4.53
N GLN A 579 27.08 40.08 -4.33
CA GLN A 579 26.26 39.42 -5.36
C GLN A 579 24.81 39.94 -5.32
N HIS A 580 24.67 41.25 -5.61
CA HIS A 580 23.41 41.97 -5.38
C HIS A 580 22.20 41.44 -6.16
N SER A 581 22.41 40.84 -7.33
CA SER A 581 21.29 40.28 -8.12
C SER A 581 20.70 39.04 -7.46
N GLN A 582 21.53 38.17 -6.90
CA GLN A 582 21.10 36.99 -6.18
C GLN A 582 20.48 37.39 -4.85
N ALA A 583 21.08 38.38 -4.15
CA ALA A 583 20.51 38.93 -2.91
C ALA A 583 19.08 39.45 -3.14
N VAL A 584 18.84 40.21 -4.19
CA VAL A 584 17.49 40.71 -4.54
C VAL A 584 16.50 39.55 -4.74
N ALA A 585 16.88 38.53 -5.50
CA ALA A 585 16.00 37.37 -5.76
C ALA A 585 15.61 36.64 -4.48
N ASP A 586 16.58 36.39 -3.60
CA ASP A 586 16.36 35.69 -2.34
C ASP A 586 15.57 36.51 -1.31
N LEU A 587 15.88 37.79 -1.18
CA LEU A 587 15.13 38.69 -0.29
C LEU A 587 13.68 38.89 -0.75
N GLN A 588 13.43 38.93 -2.06
CA GLN A 588 12.07 38.89 -2.59
C GLN A 588 11.34 37.59 -2.31
N ALA A 589 12.05 36.44 -2.34
CA ALA A 589 11.48 35.16 -1.95
C ALA A 589 11.12 35.11 -0.45
N ALA A 590 11.99 35.67 0.40
CA ALA A 590 11.73 35.82 1.84
C ALA A 590 10.50 36.70 2.12
N LEU A 591 10.34 37.81 1.39
CA LEU A 591 9.20 38.72 1.52
C LEU A 591 7.89 38.16 0.98
N ARG A 592 7.94 37.18 0.06
CA ARG A 592 6.74 36.42 -0.33
C ARG A 592 6.22 35.54 0.80
N ALA A 593 7.14 35.04 1.66
CA ALA A 593 6.78 34.27 2.84
C ALA A 593 6.24 35.15 3.97
N ASP A 594 6.86 36.32 4.19
CA ASP A 594 6.43 37.28 5.21
C ASP A 594 6.55 38.73 4.70
N PRO A 595 5.48 39.30 4.14
CA PRO A 595 5.47 40.66 3.64
C PRO A 595 5.59 41.75 4.71
N LYS A 596 5.46 41.42 6.01
CA LYS A 596 5.49 42.36 7.12
C LYS A 596 6.85 42.50 7.77
N ASP A 597 7.87 41.77 7.34
CA ASP A 597 9.21 41.85 7.87
C ASP A 597 9.94 43.12 7.38
N PHE A 598 9.95 44.17 8.19
CA PHE A 598 10.61 45.44 7.87
C PHE A 598 12.13 45.31 7.69
N ASN A 599 12.81 44.40 8.44
CA ASN A 599 14.25 44.15 8.29
C ASN A 599 14.59 43.55 6.91
N CYS A 600 13.74 42.68 6.42
CA CYS A 600 13.90 42.13 5.09
C CYS A 600 13.69 43.19 3.99
N TRP A 601 12.73 44.13 4.19
CA TRP A 601 12.54 45.28 3.30
C TRP A 601 13.73 46.23 3.31
N GLU A 602 14.33 46.51 4.48
CA GLU A 602 15.56 47.29 4.58
C GLU A 602 16.72 46.66 3.81
N SER A 603 16.93 45.35 4.03
CA SER A 603 17.98 44.56 3.35
C SER A 603 17.77 44.55 1.79
N LEU A 604 16.53 44.44 1.36
CA LEU A 604 16.17 44.53 -0.07
C LEU A 604 16.44 45.92 -0.62
N GLY A 605 16.16 46.99 0.16
CA GLY A 605 16.50 48.36 -0.16
C GLY A 605 17.99 48.54 -0.36
N GLU A 606 18.82 47.98 0.53
CA GLU A 606 20.29 48.02 0.40
C GLU A 606 20.78 47.30 -0.85
N ALA A 607 20.21 46.12 -1.13
CA ALA A 607 20.56 45.36 -2.33
C ALA A 607 20.25 46.14 -3.65
N TYR A 608 19.11 46.83 -3.67
CA TYR A 608 18.78 47.71 -4.80
C TYR A 608 19.69 48.97 -4.89
N LEU A 609 20.03 49.60 -3.76
CA LEU A 609 20.98 50.71 -3.72
C LEU A 609 22.32 50.30 -4.30
N SER A 610 22.86 49.20 -3.86
CA SER A 610 24.15 48.68 -4.32
C SER A 610 24.15 48.33 -5.83
N ARG A 611 22.98 48.08 -6.43
CA ARG A 611 22.80 47.92 -7.90
C ARG A 611 22.58 49.25 -8.62
N GLY A 612 22.49 50.38 -7.93
CA GLY A 612 22.14 51.68 -8.52
C GLY A 612 20.65 51.88 -8.79
N GLY A 613 19.79 50.98 -8.28
CA GLY A 613 18.33 51.01 -8.45
C GLY A 613 17.63 51.95 -7.47
N TYR A 614 17.90 53.25 -7.51
CA TYR A 614 17.44 54.24 -6.52
C TYR A 614 15.90 54.28 -6.37
N THR A 615 15.15 54.18 -7.46
CA THR A 615 13.68 54.23 -7.42
C THR A 615 13.06 52.97 -6.74
N THR A 616 13.63 51.78 -6.98
CA THR A 616 13.19 50.57 -6.36
C THR A 616 13.63 50.49 -4.91
N ALA A 617 14.85 50.96 -4.59
CA ALA A 617 15.34 51.09 -3.23
C ALA A 617 14.46 52.05 -2.40
N LEU A 618 14.05 53.17 -2.97
CA LEU A 618 13.16 54.13 -2.30
C LEU A 618 11.83 53.46 -1.91
N LYS A 619 11.21 52.70 -2.83
CA LYS A 619 9.98 51.96 -2.54
C LYS A 619 10.16 50.95 -1.41
N SER A 620 11.28 50.22 -1.38
CA SER A 620 11.57 49.21 -0.36
C SER A 620 11.77 49.87 1.02
N PHE A 621 12.56 50.94 1.13
CA PHE A 621 12.76 51.65 2.37
C PHE A 621 11.50 52.42 2.84
N THR A 622 10.69 52.94 1.93
CA THR A 622 9.40 53.53 2.28
C THR A 622 8.50 52.47 2.89
N LYS A 623 8.45 51.25 2.29
CA LYS A 623 7.68 50.16 2.88
C LYS A 623 8.19 49.70 4.21
N ALA A 624 9.51 49.65 4.43
CA ALA A 624 10.12 49.36 5.71
C ALA A 624 9.73 50.41 6.75
N SER A 625 9.77 51.71 6.44
CA SER A 625 9.39 52.79 7.35
C SER A 625 7.89 52.83 7.66
N GLU A 626 7.02 52.42 6.71
CA GLU A 626 5.59 52.23 7.01
C GLU A 626 5.34 51.10 8.01
N LEU A 627 6.08 49.99 7.89
CA LEU A 627 5.95 48.83 8.80
C LEU A 627 6.57 49.12 10.17
N ASN A 628 7.66 49.84 10.23
CA ASN A 628 8.29 50.25 11.46
C ASN A 628 8.62 51.77 11.45
N PRO A 629 7.68 52.64 11.87
CA PRO A 629 7.90 54.09 11.90
C PRO A 629 8.97 54.52 12.93
N GLU A 630 9.36 53.66 13.83
CA GLU A 630 10.41 53.97 14.80
C GLU A 630 11.83 53.75 14.24
N SER A 631 11.97 53.06 13.13
CA SER A 631 13.27 52.85 12.48
C SER A 631 13.82 54.16 11.89
N THR A 632 14.68 54.80 12.64
CA THR A 632 15.41 56.00 12.16
C THR A 632 16.22 55.69 10.91
N TYR A 633 16.73 54.47 10.80
CA TYR A 633 17.52 54.00 9.65
C TYR A 633 16.73 54.01 8.34
N SER A 634 15.55 53.41 8.32
CA SER A 634 14.70 53.39 7.11
C SER A 634 14.32 54.79 6.66
N VAL A 635 13.90 55.67 7.59
CA VAL A 635 13.52 57.03 7.29
C VAL A 635 14.73 57.87 6.78
N PHE A 636 15.90 57.66 7.37
CA PHE A 636 17.14 58.30 6.88
C PHE A 636 17.50 57.84 5.47
N LYS A 637 17.39 56.55 5.16
CA LYS A 637 17.65 56.03 3.79
C LYS A 637 16.64 56.56 2.78
N VAL A 638 15.36 56.69 3.14
CA VAL A 638 14.35 57.34 2.29
C VAL A 638 14.77 58.77 1.95
N ALA A 639 15.15 59.58 2.97
CA ALA A 639 15.60 60.95 2.81
C ALA A 639 16.85 61.05 1.90
N ALA A 640 17.85 60.21 2.16
CA ALA A 640 19.10 60.20 1.39
C ALA A 640 18.87 59.79 -0.08
N ILE A 641 17.99 58.85 -0.36
CA ILE A 641 17.65 58.46 -1.74
C ILE A 641 16.84 59.56 -2.43
N GLN A 642 15.90 60.19 -1.75
CA GLN A 642 15.16 61.37 -2.29
C GLN A 642 16.11 62.52 -2.64
N GLN A 643 17.12 62.78 -1.78
CA GLN A 643 18.15 63.72 -2.07
C GLN A 643 18.94 63.41 -3.33
N ILE A 644 19.36 62.15 -3.54
CA ILE A 644 20.05 61.67 -4.75
C ILE A 644 19.16 61.84 -6.00
N LEU A 645 17.87 61.60 -5.88
CA LEU A 645 16.89 61.77 -6.95
C LEU A 645 16.48 63.20 -7.22
N GLY A 646 17.06 64.20 -6.51
CA GLY A 646 16.76 65.63 -6.67
C GLY A 646 15.43 66.05 -6.03
N LYS A 647 14.78 65.18 -5.25
CA LYS A 647 13.54 65.49 -4.53
C LYS A 647 13.82 66.16 -3.17
N TYR A 648 14.47 67.32 -3.23
CA TYR A 648 15.00 67.97 -2.03
C TYR A 648 13.95 68.40 -1.04
N LYS A 649 12.74 68.83 -1.47
CA LYS A 649 11.64 69.20 -0.55
C LYS A 649 11.15 68.05 0.28
N GLU A 650 10.99 66.90 -0.36
CA GLU A 650 10.56 65.67 0.30
C GLU A 650 11.65 65.19 1.28
N ALA A 651 12.93 65.21 0.90
CA ALA A 651 14.07 64.81 1.69
C ALA A 651 14.18 65.71 2.94
N VAL A 652 14.02 67.01 2.82
CA VAL A 652 14.04 67.98 3.95
C VAL A 652 12.98 67.61 4.99
N ALA A 653 11.75 67.30 4.56
CA ALA A 653 10.67 66.88 5.48
C ALA A 653 11.04 65.63 6.28
N GLN A 654 11.64 64.61 5.62
CA GLN A 654 12.08 63.39 6.28
C GLN A 654 13.26 63.64 7.25
N TYR A 655 14.26 64.41 6.86
CA TYR A 655 15.38 64.77 7.76
C TYR A 655 14.89 65.54 8.97
N GLN A 656 13.96 66.49 8.81
CA GLN A 656 13.36 67.21 9.96
C GLN A 656 12.60 66.31 10.92
N MET A 657 11.90 65.29 10.41
CA MET A 657 11.26 64.27 11.27
C MET A 657 12.30 63.52 12.12
N ILE A 658 13.43 63.14 11.53
CA ILE A 658 14.50 62.43 12.25
C ILE A 658 15.07 63.35 13.33
N ILE A 659 15.40 64.61 13.02
CA ILE A 659 16.00 65.55 13.94
C ILE A 659 15.05 65.90 15.11
N LYS A 660 13.73 65.93 14.87
CA LYS A 660 12.74 66.06 15.97
C LYS A 660 12.76 64.91 16.95
N LYS A 661 13.09 63.68 16.52
CA LYS A 661 13.22 62.51 17.37
C LYS A 661 14.60 62.43 18.05
N THR A 662 15.63 62.76 17.31
CA THR A 662 17.04 62.62 17.72
C THR A 662 17.80 63.87 17.26
N GLU A 663 17.92 64.88 18.16
CA GLU A 663 18.48 66.20 17.83
C GLU A 663 19.92 66.14 17.29
N ASP A 664 20.72 65.20 17.83
CA ASP A 664 22.16 65.05 17.53
C ASP A 664 22.45 64.02 16.40
N TYR A 665 21.46 63.63 15.54
CA TYR A 665 21.70 62.69 14.46
C TYR A 665 22.46 63.37 13.34
N VAL A 666 23.78 63.37 13.42
CA VAL A 666 24.71 64.05 12.48
C VAL A 666 24.46 63.78 11.00
N PRO A 667 24.19 62.50 10.58
CA PRO A 667 23.93 62.27 9.14
C PRO A 667 22.71 62.99 8.62
N ALA A 668 21.63 63.13 9.42
CA ALA A 668 20.43 63.85 8.97
C ALA A 668 20.67 65.39 8.97
N LEU A 669 21.42 65.92 9.94
CA LEU A 669 21.79 67.33 9.95
C LEU A 669 22.62 67.70 8.74
N LYS A 670 23.61 66.86 8.36
CA LYS A 670 24.38 67.00 7.15
C LYS A 670 23.53 66.99 5.89
N GLY A 671 22.69 65.94 5.75
CA GLY A 671 21.78 65.80 4.57
C GLY A 671 20.80 66.95 4.45
N LEU A 672 20.25 67.45 5.58
CA LEU A 672 19.37 68.60 5.61
C LEU A 672 20.09 69.86 5.09
N GLY A 673 21.32 70.12 5.56
CA GLY A 673 22.14 71.24 5.10
C GLY A 673 22.47 71.18 3.60
N GLU A 674 22.83 70.01 3.10
CA GLU A 674 23.08 69.76 1.67
C GLU A 674 21.82 69.97 0.82
N CYS A 675 20.65 69.52 1.25
CA CYS A 675 19.39 69.75 0.57
C CYS A 675 19.04 71.23 0.48
N HIS A 676 19.19 71.97 1.56
CA HIS A 676 18.97 73.42 1.55
C HIS A 676 19.93 74.14 0.60
N LEU A 677 21.20 73.74 0.60
CA LEU A 677 22.20 74.31 -0.30
C LEU A 677 21.83 74.08 -1.76
N MET A 678 21.38 72.84 -2.13
CA MET A 678 20.97 72.52 -3.50
C MET A 678 19.71 73.24 -3.91
N MET A 679 18.73 73.40 -3.02
CA MET A 679 17.53 74.20 -3.26
C MET A 679 17.84 75.67 -3.47
N ALA A 680 18.75 76.23 -2.67
CA ALA A 680 19.21 77.67 -2.85
C ALA A 680 19.94 77.83 -4.14
N LYS A 681 20.81 76.89 -4.55
CA LYS A 681 21.47 76.94 -5.90
C LYS A 681 20.48 76.89 -7.05
N ALA A 682 19.47 76.05 -6.97
CA ALA A 682 18.43 75.95 -7.98
C ALA A 682 17.64 77.27 -8.08
N ALA A 683 17.23 77.82 -6.95
CA ALA A 683 16.54 79.14 -6.93
C ALA A 683 17.39 80.31 -7.51
N LEU A 684 18.69 80.24 -7.22
CA LEU A 684 19.61 81.24 -7.79
C LEU A 684 19.73 81.16 -9.31
N VAL A 685 19.80 79.94 -9.85
CA VAL A 685 19.81 79.72 -11.34
C VAL A 685 18.51 80.20 -11.93
N ASP A 686 17.34 79.81 -11.38
CA ASP A 686 16.03 80.28 -11.88
C ASP A 686 15.92 81.78 -11.82
N TYR A 687 16.46 82.46 -10.82
CA TYR A 687 16.53 83.94 -10.74
C TYR A 687 17.40 84.51 -11.81
N LEU A 688 18.58 83.97 -12.10
CA LEU A 688 19.51 84.41 -13.11
C LEU A 688 18.99 84.19 -14.55
N ASP A 689 18.21 83.14 -14.76
CA ASP A 689 17.56 82.80 -16.07
C ASP A 689 16.24 83.58 -16.31
N GLY A 690 15.83 84.41 -15.35
CA GLY A 690 14.66 85.26 -15.48
C GLY A 690 13.30 84.57 -15.41
N LYS A 691 13.25 83.40 -14.75
CA LYS A 691 12.04 82.66 -14.52
C LYS A 691 11.41 82.94 -13.16
#